data_1398ed5a3c6b6ad23b3c10ab68143150
#
_entry.id   1398ed5a3c6b6ad23b3c10ab68143150
#
_cell.length_a   1.000
_cell.length_b   1.000
_cell.length_c   1.000
_cell.angle_alpha   90.00
_cell.angle_beta   90.00
_cell.angle_gamma   90.00
#
_symmetry.space_group_name_H-M   'P 1'
#
loop_
_entity.id
_entity.type
_entity.pdbx_description
1 polymer ?
#
loop_
_entity_poly.entity_id
_entity_poly.type
_entity_poly.pdbx_seq_one_letter_code
_entity_poly.pdbx_strand_id
1 'polypeptide(L)'
;VSATPPATSDALSSLMAPSADGARYALYSPTAMPNAGGFLWNRRMMVQLTCRGYATGQFMQPEPSKYAHAPMLEARNFMMPEQPYYAHHPGRFFYLKDEDTGALYSVPHEPVRAQPQAFEFSAGKHDVRWRVRHDDIVVELCVSLPTDDAVELWECRVHNLSGRARRLSLYAYFPVGYMSWMHQSGGYEPALGAIVCRSVAPYQKVDDYFRQRDFKDCTFLLHEQTPVAWDAQQMAFEGEGGLHAPSAVQAEQLGNHDAHYETPAAALQYRLTLDADAASVYRFAFGPAKDDAEIAALRARYLSEAGFAQAAREYAEYLQAGRGCVQIATPDAALDNLVNHWLPRQVFYHGDVNRLTTDPQTRNYLQDHMGMAYLQPATARAALLHALSQQEPSGAMPDGILLVEGAELKYINQVPHTDHCVWLPIFLSAYLAETGDTSILDALVETHDGQRLSVAERLDAAMQWLLDARDARGLSFIAQGDWCDPMNMVGWRGKGVSGWLTVATAYAVRLWSEICTAQGRSAQAQAFGKAVAVINADANRELWDGNWYARGITDDGVRFGIADDVEGRIYLNPQSFALLAGTADAQQRAALLEAVREQLHTPYGPVMLAPAYTHMRDDVGRLTQKWPGAAENGAVYNHAAAFYLYSLYQIGEADRAWEILRALLPGPTREDVLQRGHLPVSLPNYYRGAWHQYPRTAGRSSQLFNTGTVAWVYRCVLEGLFGLVGQGDTLAIRPQLPSHWP
;
A
#
# COMPACT_ATOMS: atom_id res chain seq x y z
N VAL A 1 33.79 33.46 5.98
CA VAL A 1 32.34 33.68 6.00
C VAL A 1 31.74 32.52 6.77
N SER A 2 31.33 32.77 8.01
CA SER A 2 30.74 31.79 8.92
C SER A 2 29.35 31.43 8.39
N ALA A 3 29.15 30.18 8.05
CA ALA A 3 27.82 29.65 7.74
C ALA A 3 27.04 29.48 9.05
N THR A 4 25.96 30.22 9.20
CA THR A 4 24.94 30.02 10.25
C THR A 4 24.27 28.66 9.98
N PRO A 5 24.14 27.77 10.98
CA PRO A 5 23.39 26.50 10.76
C PRO A 5 21.91 26.83 10.52
N PRO A 6 21.20 26.05 9.69
CA PRO A 6 19.87 26.40 9.28
C PRO A 6 18.84 26.20 10.41
N ALA A 7 17.92 27.15 10.53
CA ALA A 7 16.73 27.13 11.38
C ALA A 7 15.70 26.14 10.88
N THR A 8 16.06 24.83 10.73
CA THR A 8 15.27 23.83 10.00
C THR A 8 14.36 22.98 10.90
N SER A 9 14.67 22.81 12.19
CA SER A 9 13.85 21.97 13.08
C SER A 9 12.52 22.64 13.50
N ASP A 10 12.51 23.94 13.74
CA ASP A 10 11.30 24.64 14.20
C ASP A 10 10.24 24.79 13.12
N ALA A 11 10.64 24.96 11.86
CA ALA A 11 9.72 25.11 10.74
C ALA A 11 9.00 23.80 10.37
N LEU A 12 9.66 22.65 10.53
CA LEU A 12 9.05 21.34 10.28
C LEU A 12 8.17 20.91 11.46
N SER A 13 8.62 21.10 12.69
CA SER A 13 7.86 20.76 13.90
C SER A 13 6.56 21.56 14.03
N SER A 14 6.49 22.77 13.47
CA SER A 14 5.24 23.55 13.37
C SER A 14 4.26 23.02 12.31
N LEU A 15 4.70 22.17 11.38
CA LEU A 15 3.86 21.53 10.37
C LEU A 15 3.42 20.14 10.81
N MET A 16 4.38 19.32 11.22
CA MET A 16 4.14 17.94 11.66
C MET A 16 5.18 17.52 12.71
N ALA A 17 4.78 16.61 13.58
CA ALA A 17 5.69 16.05 14.59
C ALA A 17 5.34 14.59 14.92
N PRO A 18 6.34 13.73 15.21
CA PRO A 18 6.09 12.43 15.82
C PRO A 18 5.66 12.60 17.28
N SER A 19 4.91 11.64 17.81
CA SER A 19 4.76 11.48 19.26
C SER A 19 6.09 11.11 19.91
N ALA A 20 6.20 11.31 21.22
CA ALA A 20 7.45 11.03 21.95
C ALA A 20 7.94 9.58 21.81
N ASP A 21 7.03 8.63 21.60
CA ASP A 21 7.31 7.21 21.36
C ASP A 21 7.44 6.84 19.87
N GLY A 22 7.29 7.81 18.94
CA GLY A 22 7.34 7.58 17.49
C GLY A 22 6.16 6.81 16.89
N ALA A 23 5.20 6.36 17.71
CA ALA A 23 4.11 5.50 17.29
C ALA A 23 2.92 6.26 16.65
N ARG A 24 3.02 7.57 16.53
CA ARG A 24 2.03 8.48 15.95
C ARG A 24 2.73 9.67 15.29
N TYR A 25 2.12 10.19 14.21
CA TYR A 25 2.51 11.47 13.63
C TYR A 25 1.32 12.44 13.63
N ALA A 26 1.55 13.65 14.10
CA ALA A 26 0.60 14.74 14.04
C ALA A 26 0.89 15.68 12.86
N LEU A 27 -0.19 16.25 12.28
CA LEU A 27 -0.18 17.29 11.25
C LEU A 27 -1.05 18.44 11.73
N TYR A 28 -0.51 19.66 11.70
CA TYR A 28 -1.16 20.84 12.29
C TYR A 28 -1.83 21.77 11.27
N SER A 29 -2.04 21.30 10.03
CA SER A 29 -2.71 22.07 8.98
C SER A 29 -3.59 21.19 8.11
N PRO A 30 -4.87 21.53 7.89
CA PRO A 30 -5.74 20.80 6.98
C PRO A 30 -5.47 21.11 5.49
N THR A 31 -4.67 22.14 5.20
CA THR A 31 -4.46 22.67 3.84
C THR A 31 -3.06 22.50 3.29
N ALA A 32 -2.06 22.38 4.16
CA ALA A 32 -0.65 22.27 3.74
C ALA A 32 -0.36 20.96 2.99
N MET A 33 -0.94 19.84 3.45
CA MET A 33 -0.84 18.52 2.82
C MET A 33 -2.23 17.86 2.76
N PRO A 34 -3.12 18.29 1.84
CA PRO A 34 -4.55 17.93 1.88
C PRO A 34 -4.84 16.44 1.70
N ASN A 35 -3.90 15.70 1.10
CA ASN A 35 -4.02 14.25 0.89
C ASN A 35 -3.30 13.41 1.96
N ALA A 36 -2.60 14.06 2.89
CA ALA A 36 -1.98 13.36 4.01
C ALA A 36 -3.04 12.60 4.82
N GLY A 37 -2.76 11.36 5.16
CA GLY A 37 -3.74 10.52 5.83
C GLY A 37 -3.11 9.39 6.64
N GLY A 38 -3.97 8.60 7.26
CA GLY A 38 -3.66 7.39 7.96
C GLY A 38 -4.38 6.20 7.33
N PHE A 39 -3.84 5.00 7.58
CA PHE A 39 -4.41 3.74 7.14
C PHE A 39 -4.69 2.89 8.37
N LEU A 40 -5.94 2.41 8.47
CA LEU A 40 -6.34 1.38 9.44
C LEU A 40 -6.79 0.14 8.67
N TRP A 41 -6.43 -1.02 9.15
CA TRP A 41 -6.76 -2.29 8.54
C TRP A 41 -6.86 -3.38 9.61
N ASN A 42 -7.69 -4.36 9.34
CA ASN A 42 -7.81 -5.57 10.13
C ASN A 42 -7.94 -6.78 9.20
N ARG A 43 -8.29 -7.94 9.71
CA ARG A 43 -8.43 -9.16 8.92
C ARG A 43 -9.55 -9.13 7.87
N ARG A 44 -10.46 -8.16 7.93
CA ARG A 44 -11.66 -8.09 7.10
C ARG A 44 -11.78 -6.83 6.26
N MET A 45 -11.14 -5.76 6.66
CA MET A 45 -11.30 -4.46 6.01
C MET A 45 -10.05 -3.60 6.08
N MET A 46 -10.05 -2.58 5.24
CA MET A 46 -9.09 -1.48 5.29
C MET A 46 -9.81 -0.17 5.04
N VAL A 47 -9.41 0.89 5.74
CA VAL A 47 -9.87 2.25 5.51
C VAL A 47 -8.69 3.21 5.47
N GLN A 48 -8.68 4.09 4.47
CA GLN A 48 -7.80 5.25 4.39
C GLN A 48 -8.59 6.50 4.73
N LEU A 49 -8.03 7.32 5.60
CA LEU A 49 -8.63 8.55 6.10
C LEU A 49 -7.66 9.70 5.88
N THR A 50 -8.10 10.76 5.21
CA THR A 50 -7.27 11.96 5.04
C THR A 50 -7.46 12.94 6.19
N CYS A 51 -6.49 13.83 6.40
CA CYS A 51 -6.56 14.88 7.41
C CYS A 51 -7.81 15.79 7.27
N ARG A 52 -8.43 15.82 6.07
CA ARG A 52 -9.60 16.67 5.79
C ARG A 52 -10.95 15.98 6.04
N GLY A 53 -10.98 14.66 6.30
CA GLY A 53 -12.21 13.89 6.54
C GLY A 53 -12.69 13.05 5.35
N TYR A 54 -11.97 13.05 4.22
CA TYR A 54 -12.23 12.07 3.18
C TYR A 54 -11.84 10.67 3.65
N ALA A 55 -12.65 9.69 3.29
CA ALA A 55 -12.45 8.30 3.66
C ALA A 55 -12.73 7.38 2.48
N THR A 56 -11.92 6.34 2.34
CA THR A 56 -12.11 5.28 1.35
C THR A 56 -11.88 3.95 2.05
N GLY A 57 -12.88 3.08 2.03
CA GLY A 57 -12.83 1.78 2.70
C GLY A 57 -13.22 0.64 1.77
N GLN A 58 -12.67 -0.53 2.04
CA GLN A 58 -13.08 -1.80 1.42
C GLN A 58 -13.08 -2.92 2.45
N PHE A 59 -13.86 -3.95 2.22
CA PHE A 59 -13.92 -5.14 3.05
C PHE A 59 -13.95 -6.41 2.18
N MET A 60 -13.75 -7.58 2.78
CA MET A 60 -13.70 -8.87 2.08
C MET A 60 -14.99 -9.64 2.23
N GLN A 61 -15.58 -10.16 1.06
CA GLN A 61 -16.81 -10.99 1.08
C GLN A 61 -17.00 -11.96 -0.11
N PRO A 62 -16.21 -12.98 -0.37
CA PRO A 62 -14.78 -13.09 -0.10
C PRO A 62 -13.94 -12.10 -0.90
N GLU A 63 -14.43 -11.64 -2.08
CA GLU A 63 -13.77 -10.65 -2.92
C GLU A 63 -13.83 -9.26 -2.31
N PRO A 64 -12.88 -8.37 -2.63
CA PRO A 64 -12.92 -6.98 -2.17
C PRO A 64 -14.21 -6.28 -2.59
N SER A 65 -14.89 -5.64 -1.65
CA SER A 65 -16.16 -4.96 -1.84
C SER A 65 -16.19 -3.62 -1.12
N LYS A 66 -17.12 -2.74 -1.52
CA LYS A 66 -17.34 -1.42 -0.93
C LYS A 66 -18.59 -1.42 -0.06
N TYR A 67 -18.62 -0.58 0.98
CA TYR A 67 -19.78 -0.32 1.81
C TYR A 67 -20.24 1.16 1.78
N ALA A 68 -19.47 2.00 1.09
CA ALA A 68 -19.83 3.37 0.78
C ALA A 68 -19.27 3.77 -0.58
N HIS A 69 -19.86 4.80 -1.20
CA HIS A 69 -19.47 5.27 -2.53
C HIS A 69 -18.05 5.84 -2.51
N ALA A 70 -17.14 5.12 -3.10
CA ALA A 70 -15.76 5.53 -3.35
C ALA A 70 -15.13 4.56 -4.36
N PRO A 71 -14.04 4.93 -5.05
CA PRO A 71 -13.21 3.97 -5.77
C PRO A 71 -12.63 2.93 -4.79
N MET A 72 -12.33 1.73 -5.29
CA MET A 72 -11.54 0.77 -4.54
C MET A 72 -10.18 1.38 -4.20
N LEU A 73 -9.62 1.04 -3.03
CA LEU A 73 -8.39 1.66 -2.52
C LEU A 73 -7.23 1.59 -3.50
N GLU A 74 -7.02 0.45 -4.13
CA GLU A 74 -5.93 0.27 -5.09
C GLU A 74 -6.13 1.14 -6.34
N ALA A 75 -7.30 1.08 -6.96
CA ALA A 75 -7.61 1.87 -8.15
C ALA A 75 -7.48 3.37 -7.89
N ARG A 76 -7.93 3.85 -6.72
CA ARG A 76 -7.80 5.25 -6.32
C ARG A 76 -6.36 5.73 -6.31
N ASN A 77 -5.44 4.91 -5.81
CA ASN A 77 -4.06 5.31 -5.58
C ASN A 77 -3.18 5.24 -6.83
N PHE A 78 -3.56 4.44 -7.83
CA PHE A 78 -2.87 4.42 -9.14
C PHE A 78 -3.28 5.57 -10.04
N MET A 79 -4.42 6.21 -9.78
CA MET A 79 -4.90 7.39 -10.48
C MET A 79 -4.31 8.68 -9.88
N MET A 80 -4.91 9.84 -10.17
CA MET A 80 -4.64 11.08 -9.46
C MET A 80 -5.20 10.97 -8.03
N PRO A 81 -4.41 11.07 -6.97
CA PRO A 81 -4.91 10.90 -5.60
C PRO A 81 -6.02 11.86 -5.22
N GLU A 82 -6.00 13.08 -5.77
CA GLU A 82 -7.00 14.11 -5.52
C GLU A 82 -8.33 13.86 -6.22
N GLN A 83 -8.32 13.25 -7.39
CA GLN A 83 -9.50 13.14 -8.26
C GLN A 83 -10.65 12.36 -7.62
N PRO A 84 -10.43 11.22 -6.92
CA PRO A 84 -11.52 10.51 -6.27
C PRO A 84 -12.26 11.34 -5.23
N TYR A 85 -11.56 12.23 -4.52
CA TYR A 85 -12.17 13.08 -3.50
C TYR A 85 -13.08 14.15 -4.12
N TYR A 86 -12.61 14.79 -5.18
CA TYR A 86 -13.40 15.83 -5.86
C TYR A 86 -14.53 15.27 -6.72
N ALA A 87 -14.37 14.06 -7.24
CA ALA A 87 -15.39 13.44 -8.10
C ALA A 87 -16.51 12.74 -7.30
N HIS A 88 -16.20 12.20 -6.14
CA HIS A 88 -17.12 11.32 -5.40
C HIS A 88 -17.48 11.85 -4.01
N HIS A 89 -16.73 12.80 -3.49
CA HIS A 89 -16.88 13.34 -2.14
C HIS A 89 -17.03 12.24 -1.04
N PRO A 90 -16.23 11.16 -1.07
CA PRO A 90 -16.32 10.11 -0.06
C PRO A 90 -15.82 10.65 1.26
N GLY A 91 -16.56 10.49 2.34
CA GLY A 91 -16.12 11.03 3.62
C GLY A 91 -16.87 10.51 4.82
N ARG A 92 -16.46 10.98 5.98
CA ARG A 92 -17.11 10.86 7.27
C ARG A 92 -17.05 12.25 7.87
N PHE A 93 -18.17 12.97 7.82
CA PHE A 93 -18.22 14.38 8.14
C PHE A 93 -19.09 14.62 9.37
N PHE A 94 -18.66 15.55 10.21
CA PHE A 94 -19.43 16.03 11.34
C PHE A 94 -19.64 17.53 11.18
N TYR A 95 -20.88 17.97 10.99
CA TYR A 95 -21.19 19.38 10.99
C TYR A 95 -21.50 19.84 12.41
N LEU A 96 -21.06 21.02 12.77
CA LEU A 96 -21.38 21.69 14.03
C LEU A 96 -21.96 23.06 13.74
N LYS A 97 -23.20 23.29 14.17
CA LYS A 97 -23.88 24.57 14.07
C LYS A 97 -23.98 25.21 15.44
N ASP A 98 -23.57 26.45 15.57
CA ASP A 98 -23.87 27.26 16.72
C ASP A 98 -25.27 27.85 16.58
N GLU A 99 -26.19 27.48 17.45
CA GLU A 99 -27.59 27.90 17.38
C GLU A 99 -27.79 29.36 17.81
N ASP A 100 -26.84 29.96 18.52
CA ASP A 100 -26.90 31.35 18.95
C ASP A 100 -26.43 32.33 17.85
N THR A 101 -25.46 31.91 17.04
CA THR A 101 -24.84 32.76 16.00
C THR A 101 -25.20 32.34 14.59
N GLY A 102 -25.67 31.11 14.39
CA GLY A 102 -25.89 30.49 13.08
C GLY A 102 -24.61 30.07 12.36
N ALA A 103 -23.44 30.18 13.00
CA ALA A 103 -22.18 29.76 12.42
C ALA A 103 -22.16 28.25 12.18
N LEU A 104 -21.67 27.84 11.00
CA LEU A 104 -21.57 26.44 10.59
C LEU A 104 -20.10 26.05 10.37
N TYR A 105 -19.70 24.97 10.97
CA TYR A 105 -18.38 24.37 10.81
C TYR A 105 -18.50 22.92 10.39
N SER A 106 -17.47 22.36 9.81
CA SER A 106 -17.33 20.91 9.62
C SER A 106 -16.04 20.40 10.22
N VAL A 107 -16.08 19.20 10.75
CA VAL A 107 -14.94 18.49 11.32
C VAL A 107 -14.86 17.14 10.60
N PRO A 108 -13.67 16.79 10.10
CA PRO A 108 -12.34 17.45 10.31
C PRO A 108 -12.13 18.82 9.67
N HIS A 109 -12.44 18.98 8.37
CA HIS A 109 -12.30 20.26 7.63
C HIS A 109 -13.28 20.33 6.46
N GLU A 110 -13.37 19.25 5.69
CA GLU A 110 -14.40 19.10 4.66
C GLU A 110 -15.77 18.83 5.31
N PRO A 111 -16.87 19.24 4.65
CA PRO A 111 -16.94 19.97 3.38
C PRO A 111 -17.03 21.49 3.51
N VAL A 112 -17.29 22.05 4.71
CA VAL A 112 -17.51 23.50 4.91
C VAL A 112 -16.21 24.31 4.70
N ARG A 113 -15.06 23.72 5.06
CA ARG A 113 -13.72 24.33 4.92
C ARG A 113 -13.54 25.61 5.72
N ALA A 114 -14.28 25.80 6.82
CA ALA A 114 -14.07 26.92 7.72
C ALA A 114 -12.66 26.87 8.31
N GLN A 115 -12.01 28.04 8.42
CA GLN A 115 -10.67 28.12 8.98
C GLN A 115 -10.72 27.89 10.50
N PRO A 116 -10.07 26.85 11.04
CA PRO A 116 -10.07 26.58 12.47
C PRO A 116 -9.10 27.52 13.24
N GLN A 117 -9.38 27.76 14.51
CA GLN A 117 -8.46 28.39 15.45
C GLN A 117 -7.27 27.50 15.77
N ALA A 118 -7.50 26.19 15.85
CA ALA A 118 -6.46 25.17 16.00
C ALA A 118 -6.89 23.89 15.27
N PHE A 119 -5.93 23.21 14.69
CA PHE A 119 -6.13 21.98 13.96
C PHE A 119 -4.98 21.01 14.27
N GLU A 120 -5.35 19.78 14.60
CA GLU A 120 -4.45 18.65 14.71
C GLU A 120 -5.12 17.42 14.09
N PHE A 121 -4.45 16.82 13.13
CA PHE A 121 -4.71 15.49 12.63
C PHE A 121 -3.59 14.58 13.10
N SER A 122 -3.90 13.38 13.56
CA SER A 122 -2.85 12.44 13.91
C SER A 122 -3.13 11.02 13.47
N ALA A 123 -2.18 10.46 12.72
CA ALA A 123 -2.17 9.06 12.30
C ALA A 123 -1.37 8.23 13.30
N GLY A 124 -2.04 7.31 13.99
CA GLY A 124 -1.45 6.33 14.89
C GLY A 124 -1.44 4.93 14.29
N LYS A 125 -0.80 3.99 14.98
CA LYS A 125 -0.77 2.59 14.55
C LYS A 125 -2.14 1.91 14.65
N HIS A 126 -2.95 2.28 15.67
CA HIS A 126 -4.23 1.64 15.96
C HIS A 126 -5.46 2.55 15.77
N ASP A 127 -5.25 3.85 15.61
CA ASP A 127 -6.34 4.80 15.43
C ASP A 127 -5.89 6.01 14.62
N VAL A 128 -6.87 6.75 14.12
CA VAL A 128 -6.68 8.05 13.49
C VAL A 128 -7.52 9.06 14.28
N ARG A 129 -6.95 10.23 14.56
CA ARG A 129 -7.57 11.25 15.39
C ARG A 129 -7.52 12.62 14.77
N TRP A 130 -8.52 13.43 15.10
CA TRP A 130 -8.56 14.86 14.84
C TRP A 130 -8.90 15.60 16.11
N ARG A 131 -8.32 16.77 16.29
CA ARG A 131 -8.67 17.73 17.30
C ARG A 131 -8.74 19.11 16.65
N VAL A 132 -9.96 19.64 16.55
CA VAL A 132 -10.24 20.87 15.80
C VAL A 132 -10.97 21.86 16.70
N ARG A 133 -10.49 23.12 16.74
CA ARG A 133 -11.11 24.18 17.53
C ARG A 133 -11.70 25.25 16.63
N HIS A 134 -12.99 25.50 16.80
CA HIS A 134 -13.73 26.60 16.19
C HIS A 134 -14.47 27.36 17.28
N ASP A 135 -14.32 28.69 17.34
CA ASP A 135 -15.02 29.59 18.27
C ASP A 135 -15.08 29.03 19.72
N ASP A 136 -13.92 28.59 20.21
CA ASP A 136 -13.72 27.98 21.54
C ASP A 136 -14.49 26.67 21.79
N ILE A 137 -15.06 26.08 20.76
CA ILE A 137 -15.53 24.68 20.80
C ILE A 137 -14.46 23.78 20.22
N VAL A 138 -14.07 22.77 20.97
CA VAL A 138 -13.15 21.72 20.51
C VAL A 138 -13.96 20.48 20.17
N VAL A 139 -13.75 19.99 18.94
CA VAL A 139 -14.27 18.67 18.52
C VAL A 139 -13.09 17.71 18.37
N GLU A 140 -13.15 16.61 19.08
CA GLU A 140 -12.19 15.52 18.98
C GLU A 140 -12.88 14.34 18.31
N LEU A 141 -12.31 13.85 17.21
CA LEU A 141 -12.74 12.63 16.54
C LEU A 141 -11.67 11.57 16.70
N CYS A 142 -12.10 10.35 16.98
CA CYS A 142 -11.23 9.17 16.97
C CYS A 142 -11.90 8.05 16.17
N VAL A 143 -11.17 7.45 15.26
CA VAL A 143 -11.62 6.24 14.57
C VAL A 143 -10.63 5.11 14.80
N SER A 144 -11.16 3.93 15.06
CA SER A 144 -10.43 2.68 15.21
C SER A 144 -11.21 1.53 14.53
N LEU A 145 -10.58 0.37 14.44
CA LEU A 145 -11.21 -0.86 13.95
C LEU A 145 -11.16 -1.94 15.03
N PRO A 146 -12.13 -2.86 15.07
CA PRO A 146 -11.96 -4.12 15.78
C PRO A 146 -11.07 -5.07 14.98
N THR A 147 -10.68 -6.19 15.57
CA THR A 147 -9.72 -7.14 14.95
C THR A 147 -10.33 -7.93 13.79
N ASP A 148 -11.57 -8.39 13.91
CA ASP A 148 -12.15 -9.40 13.02
C ASP A 148 -13.45 -8.99 12.29
N ASP A 149 -14.08 -7.89 12.68
CA ASP A 149 -15.31 -7.42 12.05
C ASP A 149 -15.06 -6.26 11.07
N ALA A 150 -15.84 -6.20 9.99
CA ALA A 150 -15.80 -5.12 9.02
C ALA A 150 -16.66 -3.94 9.51
N VAL A 151 -16.15 -3.17 10.44
CA VAL A 151 -16.84 -2.01 11.00
C VAL A 151 -15.86 -0.94 11.47
N GLU A 152 -16.16 0.33 11.16
CA GLU A 152 -15.47 1.51 11.68
C GLU A 152 -16.10 1.90 13.03
N LEU A 153 -15.27 2.14 14.05
CA LEU A 153 -15.69 2.60 15.37
C LEU A 153 -15.29 4.07 15.53
N TRP A 154 -16.30 4.96 15.60
CA TRP A 154 -16.12 6.40 15.65
C TRP A 154 -16.54 6.97 16.99
N GLU A 155 -15.65 7.71 17.66
CA GLU A 155 -15.98 8.52 18.84
C GLU A 155 -15.85 10.00 18.51
N CYS A 156 -16.87 10.78 18.80
CA CYS A 156 -16.91 12.23 18.65
C CYS A 156 -17.13 12.87 20.04
N ARG A 157 -16.18 13.69 20.48
CA ARG A 157 -16.27 14.47 21.71
C ARG A 157 -16.36 15.95 21.37
N VAL A 158 -17.40 16.62 21.86
CA VAL A 158 -17.60 18.07 21.74
C VAL A 158 -17.36 18.71 23.10
N HIS A 159 -16.40 19.61 23.21
CA HIS A 159 -15.99 20.26 24.46
C HIS A 159 -16.08 21.78 24.32
N ASN A 160 -16.80 22.41 25.22
CA ASN A 160 -16.97 23.86 25.28
C ASN A 160 -15.88 24.48 26.15
N LEU A 161 -14.89 25.12 25.53
CA LEU A 161 -13.84 25.88 26.22
C LEU A 161 -14.17 27.36 26.38
N SER A 162 -15.35 27.83 25.95
CA SER A 162 -15.77 29.21 26.15
C SER A 162 -16.21 29.46 27.59
N GLY A 163 -16.09 30.68 28.04
CA GLY A 163 -16.50 31.07 29.41
C GLY A 163 -18.03 31.16 29.63
N ARG A 164 -18.86 30.62 28.70
CA ARG A 164 -20.33 30.68 28.74
C ARG A 164 -20.95 29.38 28.26
N ALA A 165 -22.22 29.16 28.62
CA ALA A 165 -22.97 28.06 28.03
C ALA A 165 -23.18 28.27 26.51
N ARG A 166 -23.14 27.19 25.75
CA ARG A 166 -23.32 27.17 24.29
C ARG A 166 -24.46 26.25 23.91
N ARG A 167 -25.29 26.66 22.95
CA ARG A 167 -26.33 25.85 22.32
C ARG A 167 -25.84 25.48 20.92
N LEU A 168 -25.68 24.17 20.68
CA LEU A 168 -25.09 23.64 19.46
C LEU A 168 -25.99 22.56 18.87
N SER A 169 -25.91 22.37 17.56
CA SER A 169 -26.39 21.16 16.88
C SER A 169 -25.21 20.44 16.22
N LEU A 170 -25.06 19.16 16.52
CA LEU A 170 -24.10 18.26 15.90
C LEU A 170 -24.83 17.38 14.89
N TYR A 171 -24.25 17.29 13.68
CA TYR A 171 -24.76 16.42 12.62
C TYR A 171 -23.65 15.43 12.21
N ALA A 172 -23.85 14.15 12.49
CA ALA A 172 -23.02 13.10 11.92
C ALA A 172 -23.54 12.78 10.52
N TYR A 173 -22.73 13.03 9.49
CA TYR A 173 -23.10 12.82 8.09
C TYR A 173 -22.11 11.88 7.39
N PHE A 174 -22.59 10.68 7.06
CA PHE A 174 -21.80 9.62 6.43
C PHE A 174 -22.42 9.30 5.05
N PRO A 175 -21.85 9.81 3.95
CA PRO A 175 -22.34 9.48 2.61
C PRO A 175 -22.23 7.98 2.33
N VAL A 176 -23.30 7.35 1.92
CA VAL A 176 -23.33 5.95 1.48
C VAL A 176 -23.26 5.88 -0.04
N GLY A 177 -24.02 6.71 -0.72
CA GLY A 177 -24.04 6.79 -2.17
C GLY A 177 -24.88 5.68 -2.83
N TYR A 178 -24.96 5.74 -4.13
CA TYR A 178 -25.74 4.78 -4.93
C TYR A 178 -24.92 3.50 -5.16
N MET A 179 -25.17 2.46 -4.38
CA MET A 179 -24.41 1.20 -4.40
C MET A 179 -24.93 0.21 -5.44
N SER A 180 -26.25 0.14 -5.64
CA SER A 180 -26.90 -0.73 -6.61
C SER A 180 -28.27 -0.15 -7.00
N TRP A 181 -28.69 -0.36 -8.24
CA TRP A 181 -30.04 0.00 -8.67
C TRP A 181 -31.11 -0.97 -8.18
N MET A 182 -30.72 -2.14 -7.64
CA MET A 182 -31.66 -3.10 -7.09
C MET A 182 -31.91 -2.86 -5.61
N HIS A 183 -33.16 -2.63 -5.25
CA HIS A 183 -33.62 -2.39 -3.88
C HIS A 183 -32.85 -1.28 -3.13
N GLN A 184 -32.35 -0.28 -3.86
CA GLN A 184 -31.65 0.85 -3.26
C GLN A 184 -32.61 1.64 -2.37
N SER A 185 -32.34 1.67 -1.08
CA SER A 185 -33.17 2.36 -0.08
C SER A 185 -32.33 2.78 1.13
N GLY A 186 -32.89 3.64 1.96
CA GLY A 186 -32.31 3.99 3.26
C GLY A 186 -33.41 4.43 4.21
N GLY A 187 -33.27 4.15 5.49
CA GLY A 187 -34.24 4.53 6.51
C GLY A 187 -33.69 4.40 7.91
N TYR A 188 -34.40 4.97 8.87
CA TYR A 188 -34.07 4.84 10.29
C TYR A 188 -34.82 3.67 10.91
N GLU A 189 -34.07 2.78 11.54
CA GLU A 189 -34.59 1.58 12.21
C GLU A 189 -34.50 1.76 13.74
N PRO A 190 -35.60 2.20 14.39
CA PRO A 190 -35.59 2.49 15.82
C PRO A 190 -35.20 1.29 16.70
N ALA A 191 -35.59 0.08 16.30
CA ALA A 191 -35.26 -1.16 17.02
C ALA A 191 -33.75 -1.47 17.01
N LEU A 192 -33.05 -1.06 15.97
CA LEU A 192 -31.59 -1.21 15.84
C LEU A 192 -30.84 0.00 16.39
N GLY A 193 -31.46 1.17 16.44
CA GLY A 193 -30.81 2.45 16.71
C GLY A 193 -29.80 2.79 15.61
N ALA A 194 -30.24 2.73 14.37
CA ALA A 194 -29.40 2.90 13.20
C ALA A 194 -30.15 3.52 12.03
N ILE A 195 -29.42 4.25 11.16
CA ILE A 195 -29.79 4.36 9.76
C ILE A 195 -29.25 3.11 9.04
N VAL A 196 -30.11 2.45 8.27
CA VAL A 196 -29.75 1.28 7.46
C VAL A 196 -30.06 1.58 6.00
N CYS A 197 -29.02 1.54 5.18
CA CYS A 197 -29.10 1.67 3.74
C CYS A 197 -28.99 0.28 3.11
N ARG A 198 -29.97 -0.09 2.29
CA ARG A 198 -30.09 -1.43 1.71
C ARG A 198 -29.88 -1.35 0.20
N SER A 199 -29.23 -2.35 -0.34
CA SER A 199 -29.11 -2.60 -1.77
C SER A 199 -29.06 -4.11 -2.00
N VAL A 200 -29.10 -4.53 -3.25
CA VAL A 200 -28.92 -5.93 -3.62
C VAL A 200 -27.91 -6.00 -4.75
N ALA A 201 -26.90 -6.84 -4.60
CA ALA A 201 -25.95 -7.10 -5.67
C ALA A 201 -26.67 -7.81 -6.84
N PRO A 202 -26.70 -7.24 -8.06
CA PRO A 202 -27.38 -7.85 -9.19
C PRO A 202 -26.66 -9.12 -9.66
N TYR A 203 -27.40 -10.10 -10.09
CA TYR A 203 -26.87 -11.30 -10.72
C TYR A 203 -27.54 -11.57 -12.07
N GLN A 204 -26.82 -12.18 -12.98
CA GLN A 204 -27.32 -12.57 -14.30
C GLN A 204 -27.44 -14.10 -14.43
N LYS A 205 -26.52 -14.83 -13.81
CA LYS A 205 -26.50 -16.28 -13.82
C LYS A 205 -27.02 -16.84 -12.52
N VAL A 206 -27.68 -18.00 -12.56
CA VAL A 206 -28.20 -18.66 -11.34
C VAL A 206 -27.08 -18.98 -10.34
N ASP A 207 -25.92 -19.39 -10.83
CA ASP A 207 -24.78 -19.69 -9.95
C ASP A 207 -24.27 -18.46 -9.19
N ASP A 208 -24.35 -17.29 -9.81
CA ASP A 208 -23.97 -16.03 -9.15
C ASP A 208 -24.91 -15.71 -7.99
N TYR A 209 -26.22 -16.02 -8.12
CA TYR A 209 -27.16 -15.88 -7.03
C TYR A 209 -26.74 -16.69 -5.79
N PHE A 210 -26.37 -17.96 -5.98
CA PHE A 210 -25.97 -18.82 -4.86
C PHE A 210 -24.66 -18.37 -4.21
N ARG A 211 -23.77 -17.70 -4.94
CA ARG A 211 -22.56 -17.09 -4.40
C ARG A 211 -22.85 -15.78 -3.63
N GLN A 212 -23.84 -14.99 -4.07
CA GLN A 212 -24.08 -13.62 -3.61
C GLN A 212 -25.18 -13.50 -2.55
N ARG A 213 -26.06 -14.51 -2.40
CA ARG A 213 -27.21 -14.44 -1.47
C ARG A 213 -26.86 -14.15 -0.02
N ASP A 214 -25.59 -14.38 0.36
CA ASP A 214 -25.08 -14.15 1.71
C ASP A 214 -24.17 -12.90 1.82
N PHE A 215 -24.15 -12.07 0.77
CA PHE A 215 -23.37 -10.86 0.77
C PHE A 215 -23.90 -9.82 1.77
N LYS A 216 -22.98 -8.97 2.25
CA LYS A 216 -23.30 -7.83 3.11
C LYS A 216 -23.72 -6.65 2.23
N ASP A 217 -24.96 -6.64 1.81
CA ASP A 217 -25.54 -5.64 0.91
C ASP A 217 -26.19 -4.46 1.65
N CYS A 218 -26.19 -4.48 2.98
CA CYS A 218 -26.63 -3.37 3.82
C CYS A 218 -25.41 -2.57 4.29
N THR A 219 -25.57 -1.26 4.38
CA THR A 219 -24.62 -0.34 5.05
C THR A 219 -25.35 0.36 6.18
N PHE A 220 -24.81 0.35 7.37
CA PHE A 220 -25.44 0.92 8.55
C PHE A 220 -24.59 2.01 9.20
N LEU A 221 -25.28 2.97 9.86
CA LEU A 221 -24.71 3.87 10.85
C LEU A 221 -25.47 3.68 12.17
N LEU A 222 -24.86 2.94 13.09
CA LEU A 222 -25.32 2.77 14.46
C LEU A 222 -24.94 3.97 15.32
N HIS A 223 -25.77 4.30 16.29
CA HIS A 223 -25.50 5.35 17.29
C HIS A 223 -25.75 4.88 18.72
N GLU A 224 -24.96 5.37 19.67
CA GLU A 224 -25.15 5.10 21.10
C GLU A 224 -26.27 5.99 21.69
N GLN A 225 -26.14 7.30 21.49
CA GLN A 225 -27.14 8.27 21.95
C GLN A 225 -28.23 8.48 20.88
N THR A 226 -29.49 8.54 21.30
CA THR A 226 -30.60 8.74 20.37
C THR A 226 -30.57 10.14 19.75
N PRO A 227 -30.58 10.28 18.42
CA PRO A 227 -30.64 11.56 17.76
C PRO A 227 -32.02 12.20 17.90
N VAL A 228 -32.11 13.53 17.81
CA VAL A 228 -33.38 14.26 17.81
C VAL A 228 -34.09 14.17 16.46
N ALA A 229 -33.33 13.96 15.38
CA ALA A 229 -33.83 13.80 14.01
C ALA A 229 -32.75 13.14 13.13
N TRP A 230 -33.16 12.73 11.93
CA TRP A 230 -32.32 12.02 10.98
C TRP A 230 -32.76 12.29 9.54
N ASP A 231 -31.87 12.03 8.58
CA ASP A 231 -32.20 11.90 7.15
C ASP A 231 -31.39 10.72 6.55
N ALA A 232 -32.08 9.87 5.81
CA ALA A 232 -31.47 8.77 5.08
C ALA A 232 -31.37 9.03 3.58
N GLN A 233 -31.83 10.18 3.09
CA GLN A 233 -31.80 10.61 1.72
C GLN A 233 -30.77 11.73 1.52
N GLN A 234 -29.81 11.51 0.60
CA GLN A 234 -28.75 12.47 0.35
C GLN A 234 -29.28 13.84 -0.08
N MET A 235 -30.22 13.89 -1.03
CA MET A 235 -30.77 15.13 -1.55
C MET A 235 -31.55 15.90 -0.47
N ALA A 236 -32.26 15.22 0.43
CA ALA A 236 -32.96 15.85 1.54
C ALA A 236 -32.00 16.56 2.50
N PHE A 237 -30.84 15.94 2.77
CA PHE A 237 -29.83 16.55 3.64
C PHE A 237 -29.10 17.71 2.91
N GLU A 238 -28.54 17.46 1.72
CA GLU A 238 -27.71 18.42 1.01
C GLU A 238 -28.53 19.58 0.42
N GLY A 239 -29.62 19.24 -0.27
CA GLY A 239 -30.45 20.22 -0.99
C GLY A 239 -29.66 21.07 -1.97
N GLU A 240 -30.16 22.27 -2.23
CA GLU A 240 -29.50 23.22 -3.14
C GLU A 240 -28.19 23.80 -2.59
N GLY A 241 -27.95 23.70 -1.27
CA GLY A 241 -26.71 24.13 -0.63
C GLY A 241 -25.55 23.14 -0.81
N GLY A 242 -25.85 21.91 -1.21
CA GLY A 242 -24.86 20.84 -1.35
C GLY A 242 -24.12 20.56 -0.04
N LEU A 243 -22.98 19.87 -0.15
CA LEU A 243 -22.16 19.52 1.02
C LEU A 243 -21.61 20.73 1.78
N HIS A 244 -21.36 21.86 1.10
CA HIS A 244 -20.72 23.02 1.75
C HIS A 244 -21.64 23.78 2.69
N ALA A 245 -22.95 23.79 2.40
CA ALA A 245 -23.97 24.48 3.17
C ALA A 245 -25.29 23.71 3.11
N PRO A 246 -25.38 22.49 3.68
CA PRO A 246 -26.53 21.63 3.51
C PRO A 246 -27.83 22.33 3.91
N SER A 247 -28.83 22.26 3.02
CA SER A 247 -30.11 22.95 3.23
C SER A 247 -30.80 22.46 4.51
N ALA A 248 -30.69 21.19 4.83
CA ALA A 248 -31.25 20.60 6.03
C ALA A 248 -30.63 21.14 7.35
N VAL A 249 -29.35 21.52 7.32
CA VAL A 249 -28.68 22.12 8.49
C VAL A 249 -29.14 23.55 8.78
N GLN A 250 -29.66 24.24 7.76
CA GLN A 250 -30.25 25.58 7.95
C GLN A 250 -31.64 25.52 8.60
N ALA A 251 -32.37 24.39 8.45
CA ALA A 251 -33.63 24.15 9.12
C ALA A 251 -33.44 23.98 10.65
N GLU A 252 -34.54 24.08 11.38
CA GLU A 252 -34.54 23.83 12.81
C GLU A 252 -34.19 22.36 13.12
N GLN A 253 -34.71 21.44 12.31
CA GLN A 253 -34.59 19.99 12.51
C GLN A 253 -34.54 19.28 11.16
N LEU A 254 -33.81 18.15 11.07
CA LEU A 254 -33.84 17.25 9.93
C LEU A 254 -35.25 16.72 9.68
N GLY A 255 -35.56 16.40 8.43
CA GLY A 255 -36.91 16.10 8.01
C GLY A 255 -37.37 14.65 8.26
N ASN A 256 -36.47 13.75 8.72
CA ASN A 256 -36.72 12.33 8.88
C ASN A 256 -37.15 11.65 7.57
N HIS A 257 -36.41 11.91 6.49
CA HIS A 257 -36.70 11.37 5.17
C HIS A 257 -36.04 10.01 4.93
N ASP A 258 -36.86 9.04 4.56
CA ASP A 258 -36.38 7.79 3.98
C ASP A 258 -35.95 7.99 2.52
N ALA A 259 -35.06 7.15 2.04
CA ALA A 259 -34.69 7.05 0.62
C ALA A 259 -35.33 5.81 -0.01
N HIS A 260 -36.09 6.01 -1.08
CA HIS A 260 -36.76 4.94 -1.82
C HIS A 260 -36.36 4.98 -3.30
N TYR A 261 -35.38 4.15 -3.69
CA TYR A 261 -34.76 4.17 -5.00
C TYR A 261 -34.09 5.53 -5.30
N GLU A 262 -33.60 6.15 -4.24
CA GLU A 262 -32.89 7.42 -4.23
C GLU A 262 -31.50 7.20 -3.63
N THR A 263 -30.60 8.15 -3.80
CA THR A 263 -29.24 8.02 -3.23
C THR A 263 -29.28 8.14 -1.71
N PRO A 264 -28.91 7.09 -0.97
CA PRO A 264 -28.94 7.12 0.47
C PRO A 264 -27.71 7.80 1.07
N ALA A 265 -27.92 8.35 2.26
CA ALA A 265 -26.89 8.83 3.18
C ALA A 265 -27.31 8.53 4.61
N ALA A 266 -26.41 8.68 5.55
CA ALA A 266 -26.74 8.57 6.96
C ALA A 266 -26.44 9.91 7.65
N ALA A 267 -27.50 10.65 7.98
CA ALA A 267 -27.43 11.91 8.70
C ALA A 267 -28.18 11.80 10.04
N LEU A 268 -27.51 12.11 11.15
CA LEU A 268 -28.06 12.08 12.49
C LEU A 268 -27.85 13.43 13.16
N GLN A 269 -28.91 14.04 13.73
CA GLN A 269 -28.86 15.32 14.43
C GLN A 269 -28.94 15.16 15.94
N TYR A 270 -28.06 15.87 16.64
CA TYR A 270 -28.05 15.99 18.12
C TYR A 270 -28.09 17.44 18.51
N ARG A 271 -28.88 17.79 19.54
CA ARG A 271 -28.87 19.12 20.16
C ARG A 271 -28.13 19.05 21.48
N LEU A 272 -27.21 19.98 21.68
CA LEU A 272 -26.34 20.06 22.83
C LEU A 272 -26.52 21.42 23.52
N THR A 273 -26.66 21.41 24.82
CA THR A 273 -26.44 22.59 25.65
C THR A 273 -25.26 22.25 26.55
N LEU A 274 -24.14 22.89 26.32
CA LEU A 274 -22.91 22.67 27.07
C LEU A 274 -22.58 23.90 27.93
N ASP A 275 -22.56 23.72 29.23
CA ASP A 275 -22.04 24.73 30.16
C ASP A 275 -20.56 25.01 29.89
N ALA A 276 -20.01 26.06 30.47
CA ALA A 276 -18.59 26.34 30.40
C ALA A 276 -17.78 25.14 30.90
N ASP A 277 -16.77 24.74 30.10
CA ASP A 277 -15.88 23.58 30.33
C ASP A 277 -16.59 22.20 30.34
N ALA A 278 -17.84 22.12 29.90
CA ALA A 278 -18.55 20.86 29.75
C ALA A 278 -18.28 20.17 28.41
N ALA A 279 -18.38 18.85 28.39
CA ALA A 279 -18.21 18.04 27.18
C ALA A 279 -19.30 16.96 27.05
N SER A 280 -19.60 16.58 25.80
CA SER A 280 -20.45 15.43 25.47
C SER A 280 -19.72 14.50 24.51
N VAL A 281 -19.98 13.20 24.65
CA VAL A 281 -19.37 12.14 23.84
C VAL A 281 -20.44 11.37 23.09
N TYR A 282 -20.20 11.11 21.81
CA TYR A 282 -21.07 10.35 20.91
C TYR A 282 -20.28 9.24 20.27
N ARG A 283 -20.84 8.02 20.25
CA ARG A 283 -20.22 6.85 19.64
C ARG A 283 -21.07 6.32 18.50
N PHE A 284 -20.40 5.98 17.41
CA PHE A 284 -21.01 5.47 16.20
C PHE A 284 -20.25 4.25 15.70
N ALA A 285 -20.98 3.34 15.06
CA ALA A 285 -20.37 2.25 14.29
C ALA A 285 -20.89 2.28 12.86
N PHE A 286 -19.99 2.24 11.87
CA PHE A 286 -20.30 2.36 10.45
C PHE A 286 -19.68 1.22 9.68
N GLY A 287 -20.46 0.54 8.85
CA GLY A 287 -19.92 -0.57 8.05
C GLY A 287 -20.99 -1.36 7.30
N PRO A 288 -20.59 -2.46 6.66
CA PRO A 288 -21.51 -3.36 5.97
C PRO A 288 -22.11 -4.40 6.91
N ALA A 289 -23.32 -4.85 6.59
CA ALA A 289 -23.96 -5.99 7.25
C ALA A 289 -24.77 -6.81 6.24
N LYS A 290 -24.97 -8.08 6.55
CA LYS A 290 -25.84 -8.97 5.81
C LYS A 290 -27.32 -8.67 6.11
N ASP A 291 -27.65 -8.49 7.38
CA ASP A 291 -29.02 -8.36 7.87
C ASP A 291 -29.09 -7.62 9.21
N ASP A 292 -30.31 -7.40 9.68
CA ASP A 292 -30.59 -6.71 10.93
C ASP A 292 -30.06 -7.47 12.15
N ALA A 293 -29.98 -8.79 12.10
CA ALA A 293 -29.45 -9.60 13.20
C ALA A 293 -27.94 -9.36 13.37
N GLU A 294 -27.20 -9.25 12.28
CA GLU A 294 -25.78 -8.88 12.34
C GLU A 294 -25.59 -7.47 12.87
N ILE A 295 -26.40 -6.49 12.42
CA ILE A 295 -26.35 -5.11 12.94
C ILE A 295 -26.59 -5.10 14.46
N ALA A 296 -27.62 -5.83 14.93
CA ALA A 296 -27.91 -5.93 16.37
C ALA A 296 -26.76 -6.57 17.16
N ALA A 297 -26.10 -7.60 16.60
CA ALA A 297 -24.95 -8.24 17.22
C ALA A 297 -23.74 -7.28 17.32
N LEU A 298 -23.45 -6.53 16.25
CA LEU A 298 -22.39 -5.52 16.24
C LEU A 298 -22.68 -4.39 17.25
N ARG A 299 -23.94 -3.93 17.32
CA ARG A 299 -24.38 -2.97 18.34
C ARG A 299 -24.09 -3.47 19.76
N ALA A 300 -24.52 -4.69 20.07
CA ALA A 300 -24.35 -5.29 21.41
C ALA A 300 -22.86 -5.47 21.77
N ARG A 301 -22.02 -5.78 20.79
CA ARG A 301 -20.59 -6.02 21.00
C ARG A 301 -19.80 -4.74 21.21
N TYR A 302 -20.05 -3.72 20.40
CA TYR A 302 -19.16 -2.56 20.33
C TYR A 302 -19.75 -1.27 20.89
N LEU A 303 -21.04 -1.00 20.72
CA LEU A 303 -21.60 0.34 20.87
C LEU A 303 -21.82 0.74 22.35
N SER A 304 -20.72 0.82 23.07
CA SER A 304 -20.62 1.34 24.44
C SER A 304 -19.18 1.78 24.71
N GLU A 305 -18.95 2.57 25.76
CA GLU A 305 -17.59 2.94 26.18
C GLU A 305 -16.71 1.71 26.44
N ALA A 306 -17.24 0.73 27.15
CA ALA A 306 -16.55 -0.52 27.45
C ALA A 306 -16.25 -1.34 26.18
N GLY A 307 -17.19 -1.40 25.24
CA GLY A 307 -17.03 -2.08 23.94
C GLY A 307 -15.94 -1.43 23.08
N PHE A 308 -15.94 -0.11 22.99
CA PHE A 308 -14.87 0.63 22.27
C PHE A 308 -13.51 0.40 22.93
N ALA A 309 -13.42 0.50 24.24
CA ALA A 309 -12.18 0.28 24.97
C ALA A 309 -11.66 -1.16 24.82
N GLN A 310 -12.54 -2.16 24.82
CA GLN A 310 -12.16 -3.55 24.61
C GLN A 310 -11.66 -3.78 23.18
N ALA A 311 -12.40 -3.31 22.15
CA ALA A 311 -12.01 -3.40 20.77
C ALA A 311 -10.63 -2.75 20.51
N ALA A 312 -10.38 -1.57 21.11
CA ALA A 312 -9.10 -0.88 21.00
C ALA A 312 -7.94 -1.68 21.60
N ARG A 313 -8.13 -2.35 22.74
CA ARG A 313 -7.11 -3.22 23.35
C ARG A 313 -6.83 -4.44 22.49
N GLU A 314 -7.85 -5.15 22.04
CA GLU A 314 -7.73 -6.34 21.19
C GLU A 314 -7.06 -6.01 19.86
N TYR A 315 -7.38 -4.87 19.28
CA TYR A 315 -6.75 -4.41 18.04
C TYR A 315 -5.28 -4.04 18.23
N ALA A 316 -4.96 -3.37 19.33
CA ALA A 316 -3.56 -3.06 19.66
C ALA A 316 -2.74 -4.35 19.88
N GLU A 317 -3.31 -5.35 20.56
CA GLU A 317 -2.70 -6.65 20.76
C GLU A 317 -2.49 -7.41 19.45
N TYR A 318 -3.49 -7.42 18.57
CA TYR A 318 -3.38 -7.99 17.22
C TYR A 318 -2.22 -7.40 16.44
N LEU A 319 -2.07 -6.08 16.44
CA LEU A 319 -0.99 -5.41 15.73
C LEU A 319 0.41 -5.66 16.33
N GLN A 320 0.50 -6.08 17.60
CA GLN A 320 1.78 -6.49 18.21
C GLN A 320 2.36 -7.76 17.55
N ALA A 321 1.53 -8.59 16.93
CA ALA A 321 2.00 -9.75 16.16
C ALA A 321 2.86 -9.35 14.94
N GLY A 322 2.67 -8.14 14.42
CA GLY A 322 3.44 -7.54 13.33
C GLY A 322 4.56 -6.60 13.78
N ARG A 323 4.96 -6.64 15.04
CA ARG A 323 6.13 -5.87 15.50
C ARG A 323 7.41 -6.35 14.81
N GLY A 324 8.35 -5.43 14.56
CA GLY A 324 9.64 -5.76 13.97
C GLY A 324 10.50 -6.65 14.85
N CYS A 325 11.42 -7.39 14.24
CA CYS A 325 12.40 -8.23 14.95
C CYS A 325 13.58 -7.43 15.53
N VAL A 326 13.71 -6.15 15.19
CA VAL A 326 14.76 -5.25 15.69
C VAL A 326 14.17 -3.94 16.22
N GLN A 327 14.88 -3.33 17.16
CA GLN A 327 14.69 -1.96 17.60
C GLN A 327 16.00 -1.22 17.33
N ILE A 328 15.93 -0.07 16.69
CA ILE A 328 17.11 0.71 16.31
C ILE A 328 17.09 2.08 16.97
N ALA A 329 18.27 2.63 17.21
CA ALA A 329 18.52 4.01 17.60
C ALA A 329 19.74 4.50 16.82
N THR A 330 19.50 5.37 15.85
CA THR A 330 20.51 5.87 14.91
C THR A 330 20.58 7.41 14.97
N PRO A 331 21.53 8.04 14.29
CA PRO A 331 21.52 9.49 14.14
C PRO A 331 20.33 10.03 13.31
N ASP A 332 19.54 9.19 12.63
CA ASP A 332 18.35 9.58 11.86
C ASP A 332 17.06 9.11 12.53
N ALA A 333 16.42 10.00 13.28
CA ALA A 333 15.18 9.71 14.00
C ALA A 333 14.00 9.34 13.07
N ALA A 334 14.00 9.78 11.81
CA ALA A 334 12.96 9.41 10.86
C ALA A 334 13.11 7.94 10.44
N LEU A 335 14.34 7.48 10.25
CA LEU A 335 14.62 6.05 10.02
C LEU A 335 14.24 5.23 11.26
N ASP A 336 14.59 5.69 12.46
CA ASP A 336 14.25 4.99 13.69
C ASP A 336 12.74 4.80 13.83
N ASN A 337 11.96 5.85 13.62
CA ASN A 337 10.50 5.80 13.66
C ASN A 337 9.93 4.85 12.60
N LEU A 338 10.45 4.90 11.38
CA LEU A 338 10.01 3.99 10.31
C LEU A 338 10.25 2.54 10.69
N VAL A 339 11.47 2.18 11.06
CA VAL A 339 11.88 0.78 11.31
C VAL A 339 11.27 0.23 12.61
N ASN A 340 11.16 1.05 13.65
CA ASN A 340 10.64 0.62 14.92
C ASN A 340 9.10 0.49 14.95
N HIS A 341 8.38 1.18 14.05
CA HIS A 341 6.92 1.28 14.13
C HIS A 341 6.19 0.98 12.81
N TRP A 342 6.57 1.66 11.72
CA TRP A 342 5.71 1.78 10.54
C TRP A 342 6.01 0.75 9.46
N LEU A 343 7.28 0.49 9.21
CA LEU A 343 7.71 -0.46 8.19
C LEU A 343 7.28 -1.91 8.53
N PRO A 344 7.55 -2.45 9.73
CA PRO A 344 7.06 -3.79 10.07
C PRO A 344 5.54 -3.89 10.11
N ARG A 345 4.83 -2.83 10.53
CA ARG A 345 3.37 -2.77 10.46
C ARG A 345 2.84 -2.93 9.03
N GLN A 346 3.50 -2.28 8.06
CA GLN A 346 3.13 -2.37 6.65
C GLN A 346 3.51 -3.74 6.05
N VAL A 347 4.66 -4.31 6.43
CA VAL A 347 5.04 -5.69 6.06
C VAL A 347 4.00 -6.68 6.59
N PHE A 348 3.57 -6.53 7.84
CA PHE A 348 2.56 -7.39 8.45
C PHE A 348 1.21 -7.33 7.72
N TYR A 349 0.74 -6.13 7.34
CA TYR A 349 -0.45 -5.97 6.51
C TYR A 349 -0.38 -6.78 5.21
N HIS A 350 0.77 -6.73 4.53
CA HIS A 350 0.92 -7.45 3.28
C HIS A 350 0.86 -8.97 3.47
N GLY A 351 1.53 -9.48 4.48
CA GLY A 351 1.64 -10.92 4.70
C GLY A 351 0.46 -11.53 5.45
N ASP A 352 -0.12 -10.85 6.45
CA ASP A 352 -1.21 -11.41 7.26
C ASP A 352 -2.56 -11.39 6.52
N VAL A 353 -2.86 -10.31 5.81
CA VAL A 353 -4.15 -10.15 5.11
C VAL A 353 -4.01 -10.09 3.59
N ASN A 354 -2.84 -10.37 3.04
CA ASN A 354 -2.59 -10.46 1.60
C ASN A 354 -3.11 -9.23 0.82
N ARG A 355 -2.88 -8.03 1.37
CA ARG A 355 -3.37 -6.76 0.82
C ARG A 355 -4.89 -6.70 0.62
N LEU A 356 -5.66 -7.52 1.34
CA LEU A 356 -7.12 -7.67 1.17
C LEU A 356 -7.51 -7.99 -0.28
N THR A 357 -6.88 -9.01 -0.86
CA THR A 357 -7.25 -9.60 -2.15
C THR A 357 -7.32 -11.12 -2.04
N THR A 358 -7.99 -11.77 -2.98
CA THR A 358 -8.14 -13.24 -3.05
C THR A 358 -7.22 -13.89 -4.07
N ASP A 359 -6.59 -13.09 -4.93
CA ASP A 359 -5.71 -13.53 -6.02
C ASP A 359 -4.48 -12.61 -6.17
N PRO A 360 -3.66 -12.43 -5.11
CA PRO A 360 -2.45 -11.62 -5.26
C PRO A 360 -1.59 -12.15 -6.39
N GLN A 361 -0.99 -11.25 -7.18
CA GLN A 361 0.02 -11.66 -8.17
C GLN A 361 1.09 -12.51 -7.47
N THR A 362 1.50 -13.59 -8.10
CA THR A 362 2.48 -14.54 -7.53
C THR A 362 3.76 -13.85 -7.09
N ARG A 363 4.30 -12.91 -7.90
CA ARG A 363 5.48 -12.12 -7.51
C ARG A 363 5.25 -11.31 -6.23
N ASN A 364 4.07 -10.69 -6.10
CA ASN A 364 3.74 -9.89 -4.92
C ASN A 364 3.57 -10.78 -3.69
N TYR A 365 2.85 -11.89 -3.83
CA TYR A 365 2.63 -12.85 -2.76
C TYR A 365 3.94 -13.40 -2.20
N LEU A 366 4.86 -13.82 -3.07
CA LEU A 366 6.17 -14.35 -2.66
C LEU A 366 7.04 -13.28 -1.98
N GLN A 367 7.07 -12.07 -2.49
CA GLN A 367 7.87 -10.98 -1.90
C GLN A 367 7.27 -10.46 -0.59
N ASP A 368 5.95 -10.37 -0.49
CA ASP A 368 5.28 -9.97 0.75
C ASP A 368 5.60 -10.97 1.88
N HIS A 369 5.55 -12.27 1.57
CA HIS A 369 5.87 -13.31 2.56
C HIS A 369 7.37 -13.49 2.78
N MET A 370 8.22 -13.05 1.87
CA MET A 370 9.65 -12.87 2.17
C MET A 370 9.83 -11.90 3.35
N GLY A 371 9.07 -10.80 3.39
CA GLY A 371 9.06 -9.89 4.55
C GLY A 371 8.58 -10.55 5.84
N MET A 372 7.60 -11.47 5.73
CA MET A 372 7.08 -12.22 6.87
C MET A 372 8.10 -13.20 7.46
N ALA A 373 9.14 -13.60 6.73
CA ALA A 373 10.19 -14.42 7.28
C ALA A 373 10.85 -13.77 8.52
N TYR A 374 10.93 -12.44 8.55
CA TYR A 374 11.49 -11.66 9.66
C TYR A 374 10.50 -11.40 10.81
N LEU A 375 9.19 -11.44 10.54
CA LEU A 375 8.16 -11.11 11.53
C LEU A 375 7.49 -12.37 12.10
N GLN A 376 7.05 -13.25 11.20
CA GLN A 376 6.31 -14.48 11.51
C GLN A 376 6.74 -15.61 10.57
N PRO A 377 7.88 -16.27 10.84
CA PRO A 377 8.43 -17.31 9.96
C PRO A 377 7.48 -18.45 9.63
N ALA A 378 6.59 -18.82 10.56
CA ALA A 378 5.58 -19.86 10.33
C ALA A 378 4.58 -19.46 9.22
N THR A 379 4.17 -18.21 9.18
CA THR A 379 3.32 -17.65 8.11
C THR A 379 4.06 -17.67 6.77
N ALA A 380 5.33 -17.27 6.76
CA ALA A 380 6.17 -17.32 5.56
C ALA A 380 6.30 -18.75 5.01
N ARG A 381 6.57 -19.73 5.91
CA ARG A 381 6.65 -21.14 5.54
C ARG A 381 5.35 -21.66 4.91
N ALA A 382 4.23 -21.41 5.56
CA ALA A 382 2.92 -21.81 5.06
C ALA A 382 2.61 -21.18 3.69
N ALA A 383 2.95 -19.93 3.50
CA ALA A 383 2.73 -19.20 2.24
C ALA A 383 3.56 -19.79 1.09
N LEU A 384 4.83 -20.17 1.32
CA LEU A 384 5.64 -20.80 0.28
C LEU A 384 5.06 -22.16 -0.13
N LEU A 385 4.65 -23.00 0.83
CA LEU A 385 4.03 -24.29 0.52
C LEU A 385 2.71 -24.12 -0.22
N HIS A 386 1.89 -23.14 0.17
CA HIS A 386 0.64 -22.82 -0.52
C HIS A 386 0.88 -22.31 -1.94
N ALA A 387 1.86 -21.45 -2.18
CA ALA A 387 2.21 -20.99 -3.52
C ALA A 387 2.66 -22.17 -4.40
N LEU A 388 3.53 -23.04 -3.89
CA LEU A 388 4.03 -24.21 -4.63
C LEU A 388 2.95 -25.25 -4.90
N SER A 389 1.87 -25.33 -4.10
CA SER A 389 0.74 -26.23 -4.38
C SER A 389 -0.03 -25.84 -5.65
N GLN A 390 0.19 -24.63 -6.15
CA GLN A 390 -0.41 -24.10 -7.38
C GLN A 390 0.58 -24.06 -8.56
N GLN A 391 1.79 -24.60 -8.38
CA GLN A 391 2.78 -24.69 -9.46
C GLN A 391 2.25 -25.59 -10.60
N GLU A 392 2.47 -25.15 -11.84
CA GLU A 392 2.10 -25.92 -13.04
C GLU A 392 3.00 -27.14 -13.26
N PRO A 393 2.52 -28.18 -13.99
CA PRO A 393 3.33 -29.34 -14.33
C PRO A 393 4.62 -29.02 -15.09
N SER A 394 4.63 -27.89 -15.81
CA SER A 394 5.81 -27.38 -16.52
C SER A 394 6.92 -26.87 -15.59
N GLY A 395 6.63 -26.65 -14.31
CA GLY A 395 7.47 -25.95 -13.35
C GLY A 395 7.21 -24.45 -13.28
N ALA A 396 6.37 -23.90 -14.16
CA ALA A 396 5.95 -22.49 -14.11
C ALA A 396 5.11 -22.21 -12.86
N MET A 397 5.13 -20.96 -12.43
CA MET A 397 4.21 -20.46 -11.43
C MET A 397 3.05 -19.71 -12.12
N PRO A 398 1.80 -19.84 -11.61
CA PRO A 398 0.67 -19.10 -12.17
C PRO A 398 0.83 -17.58 -11.95
N ASP A 399 0.10 -16.77 -12.69
CA ASP A 399 0.16 -15.30 -12.57
C ASP A 399 -0.34 -14.79 -11.22
N GLY A 400 -1.24 -15.50 -10.57
CA GLY A 400 -1.74 -15.16 -9.23
C GLY A 400 -1.92 -16.42 -8.36
N ILE A 401 -1.83 -16.22 -7.06
CA ILE A 401 -2.07 -17.27 -6.07
C ILE A 401 -3.50 -17.15 -5.56
N LEU A 402 -4.31 -18.19 -5.76
CA LEU A 402 -5.68 -18.24 -5.26
C LEU A 402 -5.68 -18.56 -3.77
N LEU A 403 -6.26 -17.68 -2.94
CA LEU A 403 -6.20 -17.76 -1.48
C LEU A 403 -7.42 -18.44 -0.85
N VAL A 404 -8.56 -18.47 -1.55
CA VAL A 404 -9.81 -19.02 -1.05
C VAL A 404 -10.45 -19.91 -2.12
N GLU A 405 -11.22 -20.89 -1.69
CA GLU A 405 -11.99 -21.75 -2.60
C GLU A 405 -12.97 -20.91 -3.44
N GLY A 406 -13.01 -21.17 -4.74
CA GLY A 406 -13.86 -20.45 -5.69
C GLY A 406 -13.35 -19.07 -6.11
N ALA A 407 -12.17 -18.65 -5.65
CA ALA A 407 -11.53 -17.46 -6.19
C ALA A 407 -11.08 -17.68 -7.63
N GLU A 408 -11.11 -16.61 -8.41
CA GLU A 408 -10.69 -16.59 -9.81
C GLU A 408 -9.61 -15.54 -10.01
N LEU A 409 -8.69 -15.78 -10.94
CA LEU A 409 -7.69 -14.77 -11.32
C LEU A 409 -8.38 -13.57 -11.94
N LYS A 410 -8.14 -12.39 -11.38
CA LYS A 410 -8.65 -11.13 -11.90
C LYS A 410 -7.88 -10.70 -13.15
N TYR A 411 -8.42 -9.69 -13.82
CA TYR A 411 -7.93 -9.20 -15.11
C TYR A 411 -6.40 -9.07 -15.20
N ILE A 412 -5.76 -8.46 -14.22
CA ILE A 412 -4.30 -8.26 -14.24
C ILE A 412 -3.52 -9.57 -14.16
N ASN A 413 -4.09 -10.57 -13.53
CA ASN A 413 -3.49 -11.91 -13.33
C ASN A 413 -3.91 -12.91 -14.40
N GLN A 414 -4.60 -12.46 -15.45
CA GLN A 414 -4.94 -13.27 -16.64
C GLN A 414 -4.01 -12.99 -17.83
N VAL A 415 -3.08 -12.06 -17.68
CA VAL A 415 -2.09 -11.70 -18.69
C VAL A 415 -0.81 -12.50 -18.42
N PRO A 416 -0.26 -13.25 -19.37
CA PRO A 416 0.93 -14.07 -19.15
C PRO A 416 2.15 -13.22 -18.77
N HIS A 417 2.64 -13.39 -17.56
CA HIS A 417 3.88 -12.80 -17.07
C HIS A 417 4.93 -13.91 -16.88
N THR A 418 6.18 -13.59 -17.12
CA THR A 418 7.25 -14.60 -17.22
C THR A 418 8.24 -14.58 -16.07
N ASP A 419 8.02 -13.74 -15.04
CA ASP A 419 8.98 -13.53 -13.96
C ASP A 419 8.69 -14.28 -12.66
N HIS A 420 7.54 -14.96 -12.55
CA HIS A 420 7.07 -15.47 -11.26
C HIS A 420 8.02 -16.46 -10.58
N CYS A 421 8.70 -17.31 -11.36
CA CYS A 421 9.64 -18.29 -10.82
C CYS A 421 10.91 -17.66 -10.22
N VAL A 422 11.29 -16.45 -10.66
CA VAL A 422 12.47 -15.72 -10.14
C VAL A 422 12.38 -15.50 -8.63
N TRP A 423 11.18 -15.27 -8.12
CA TRP A 423 10.95 -14.86 -6.73
C TRP A 423 11.02 -16.02 -5.74
N LEU A 424 10.92 -17.27 -6.20
CA LEU A 424 11.01 -18.46 -5.34
C LEU A 424 12.35 -18.58 -4.61
N PRO A 425 13.51 -18.61 -5.29
CA PRO A 425 14.80 -18.72 -4.59
C PRO A 425 15.15 -17.44 -3.82
N ILE A 426 14.67 -16.27 -4.26
CA ILE A 426 14.85 -15.00 -3.53
C ILE A 426 14.14 -15.07 -2.18
N PHE A 427 12.88 -15.51 -2.15
CA PHE A 427 12.12 -15.72 -0.93
C PHE A 427 12.79 -16.80 -0.06
N LEU A 428 13.09 -17.96 -0.63
CA LEU A 428 13.65 -19.09 0.10
C LEU A 428 15.01 -18.76 0.72
N SER A 429 15.87 -18.01 0.02
CA SER A 429 17.17 -17.60 0.56
C SER A 429 17.02 -16.72 1.81
N ALA A 430 16.07 -15.77 1.79
CA ALA A 430 15.78 -14.93 2.95
C ALA A 430 15.20 -15.75 4.12
N TYR A 431 14.26 -16.66 3.82
CA TYR A 431 13.67 -17.55 4.82
C TYR A 431 14.72 -18.45 5.50
N LEU A 432 15.57 -19.12 4.71
CA LEU A 432 16.63 -19.99 5.23
C LEU A 432 17.66 -19.21 6.04
N ALA A 433 18.04 -18.01 5.59
CA ALA A 433 18.97 -17.15 6.31
C ALA A 433 18.40 -16.71 7.67
N GLU A 434 17.11 -16.36 7.73
CA GLU A 434 16.49 -15.90 8.97
C GLU A 434 16.19 -17.04 9.95
N THR A 435 15.76 -18.21 9.45
CA THR A 435 15.24 -19.28 10.30
C THR A 435 16.21 -20.43 10.53
N GLY A 436 17.13 -20.68 9.61
CA GLY A 436 17.92 -21.91 9.57
C GLY A 436 17.12 -23.19 9.29
N ASP A 437 15.82 -23.08 8.96
CA ASP A 437 14.91 -24.21 8.74
C ASP A 437 15.13 -24.85 7.37
N THR A 438 16.14 -25.69 7.26
CA THR A 438 16.41 -26.47 6.04
C THR A 438 15.38 -27.58 5.80
N SER A 439 14.59 -27.96 6.80
CA SER A 439 13.55 -28.99 6.66
C SER A 439 12.45 -28.63 5.66
N ILE A 440 12.29 -27.35 5.35
CA ILE A 440 11.36 -26.88 4.34
C ILE A 440 11.66 -27.47 2.96
N LEU A 441 12.92 -27.74 2.64
CA LEU A 441 13.36 -28.28 1.34
C LEU A 441 12.85 -29.70 1.09
N ASP A 442 12.68 -30.48 2.16
CA ASP A 442 12.17 -31.85 2.11
C ASP A 442 10.63 -31.92 2.26
N ALA A 443 9.99 -30.80 2.57
CA ALA A 443 8.55 -30.76 2.71
C ALA A 443 7.87 -31.14 1.40
N LEU A 444 6.94 -32.10 1.47
CA LEU A 444 6.20 -32.56 0.30
C LEU A 444 5.01 -31.63 0.04
N VAL A 445 4.88 -31.20 -1.18
CA VAL A 445 3.79 -30.35 -1.66
C VAL A 445 3.02 -31.11 -2.74
N GLU A 446 1.70 -31.21 -2.60
CA GLU A 446 0.80 -31.80 -3.57
C GLU A 446 0.12 -30.71 -4.37
N THR A 447 0.16 -30.79 -5.69
CA THR A 447 -0.54 -29.87 -6.61
C THR A 447 -1.93 -30.40 -6.96
N HIS A 448 -2.74 -29.54 -7.55
CA HIS A 448 -4.13 -29.88 -7.96
C HIS A 448 -4.25 -31.09 -8.90
N ASP A 449 -3.20 -31.39 -9.68
CA ASP A 449 -3.12 -32.57 -10.53
C ASP A 449 -2.65 -33.84 -9.79
N GLY A 450 -2.46 -33.75 -8.46
CA GLY A 450 -2.05 -34.86 -7.60
C GLY A 450 -0.56 -35.17 -7.62
N GLN A 451 0.26 -34.35 -8.27
CA GLN A 451 1.71 -34.53 -8.24
C GLN A 451 2.27 -34.15 -6.88
N ARG A 452 3.01 -35.06 -6.25
CA ARG A 452 3.59 -34.88 -4.92
C ARG A 452 5.11 -34.85 -5.00
N LEU A 453 5.68 -33.65 -4.87
CA LEU A 453 7.13 -33.41 -4.94
C LEU A 453 7.58 -32.61 -3.71
N SER A 454 8.86 -32.75 -3.36
CA SER A 454 9.49 -31.89 -2.34
C SER A 454 9.63 -30.46 -2.84
N VAL A 455 9.75 -29.51 -1.91
CA VAL A 455 10.06 -28.10 -2.24
C VAL A 455 11.31 -28.02 -3.10
N ALA A 456 12.35 -28.80 -2.78
CA ALA A 456 13.58 -28.81 -3.57
C ALA A 456 13.36 -29.26 -5.03
N GLU A 457 12.57 -30.29 -5.25
CA GLU A 457 12.23 -30.75 -6.63
C GLU A 457 11.39 -29.72 -7.38
N ARG A 458 10.48 -29.01 -6.69
CA ARG A 458 9.69 -27.94 -7.29
C ARG A 458 10.54 -26.71 -7.65
N LEU A 459 11.55 -26.40 -6.84
CA LEU A 459 12.52 -25.34 -7.17
C LEU A 459 13.40 -25.74 -8.36
N ASP A 460 13.84 -27.01 -8.43
CA ASP A 460 14.56 -27.51 -9.62
C ASP A 460 13.71 -27.33 -10.90
N ALA A 461 12.42 -27.70 -10.85
CA ALA A 461 11.49 -27.54 -11.95
C ALA A 461 11.28 -26.07 -12.35
N ALA A 462 11.11 -25.16 -11.37
CA ALA A 462 10.95 -23.73 -11.61
C ALA A 462 12.21 -23.10 -12.24
N MET A 463 13.40 -23.46 -11.76
CA MET A 463 14.65 -22.97 -12.35
C MET A 463 14.85 -23.53 -13.75
N GLN A 464 14.54 -24.80 -13.97
CA GLN A 464 14.61 -25.39 -15.31
C GLN A 464 13.64 -24.69 -16.29
N TRP A 465 12.41 -24.38 -15.83
CA TRP A 465 11.46 -23.61 -16.64
C TRP A 465 12.03 -22.25 -17.07
N LEU A 466 12.68 -21.51 -16.15
CA LEU A 466 13.34 -20.24 -16.48
C LEU A 466 14.48 -20.43 -17.51
N LEU A 467 15.22 -21.53 -17.40
CA LEU A 467 16.30 -21.85 -18.35
C LEU A 467 15.79 -22.21 -19.72
N ASP A 468 14.65 -22.90 -19.82
CA ASP A 468 14.02 -23.31 -21.07
C ASP A 468 13.25 -22.14 -21.74
N ALA A 469 12.78 -21.15 -20.96
CA ALA A 469 12.05 -19.97 -21.45
C ALA A 469 12.97 -18.87 -22.00
N ARG A 470 13.99 -19.26 -22.79
CA ARG A 470 14.96 -18.36 -23.41
C ARG A 470 15.04 -18.57 -24.92
N ASP A 471 15.38 -17.53 -25.65
CA ASP A 471 15.58 -17.59 -27.09
C ASP A 471 16.94 -18.22 -27.48
N ALA A 472 17.20 -18.32 -28.76
CA ALA A 472 18.47 -18.88 -29.29
C ALA A 472 19.70 -18.06 -28.90
N ARG A 473 19.55 -16.81 -28.48
CA ARG A 473 20.62 -15.93 -27.99
C ARG A 473 20.89 -16.11 -26.51
N GLY A 474 20.05 -16.89 -25.82
CA GLY A 474 20.10 -17.10 -24.38
C GLY A 474 19.36 -16.06 -23.57
N LEU A 475 18.50 -15.23 -24.17
CA LEU A 475 17.75 -14.16 -23.52
C LEU A 475 16.33 -14.61 -23.14
N SER A 476 15.84 -14.21 -21.97
CA SER A 476 14.53 -14.61 -21.46
C SER A 476 13.38 -13.96 -22.22
N PHE A 477 12.40 -14.76 -22.65
CA PHE A 477 11.18 -14.27 -23.26
C PHE A 477 10.36 -13.43 -22.28
N ILE A 478 9.75 -12.32 -22.76
CA ILE A 478 8.92 -11.45 -21.94
C ILE A 478 7.42 -11.76 -22.05
N ALA A 479 6.97 -12.42 -23.11
CA ALA A 479 5.56 -12.61 -23.44
C ALA A 479 4.77 -11.27 -23.40
N GLN A 480 3.74 -11.16 -22.56
CA GLN A 480 2.95 -9.94 -22.38
C GLN A 480 3.31 -9.16 -21.11
N GLY A 481 4.42 -9.48 -20.47
CA GLY A 481 4.97 -8.74 -19.35
C GLY A 481 5.98 -9.54 -18.54
N ASP A 482 6.81 -8.79 -17.85
CA ASP A 482 7.65 -9.27 -16.76
C ASP A 482 7.22 -8.54 -15.47
N TRP A 483 8.13 -8.23 -14.54
CA TRP A 483 7.82 -7.41 -13.37
C TRP A 483 7.12 -6.07 -13.73
N CYS A 484 7.38 -5.55 -14.92
CA CYS A 484 6.74 -4.36 -15.46
C CYS A 484 5.51 -4.76 -16.31
N ASP A 485 4.38 -5.00 -15.68
CA ASP A 485 3.12 -5.44 -16.28
C ASP A 485 2.69 -4.66 -17.53
N PRO A 486 2.87 -3.32 -17.61
CA PRO A 486 2.41 -2.56 -18.77
C PRO A 486 3.35 -2.58 -19.97
N MET A 487 4.41 -3.39 -19.96
CA MET A 487 5.27 -3.62 -21.14
C MET A 487 4.72 -4.74 -22.05
N ASN A 488 3.42 -4.70 -22.27
CA ASN A 488 2.65 -5.81 -22.83
C ASN A 488 2.76 -5.99 -24.36
N MET A 489 3.52 -5.13 -25.03
CA MET A 489 3.70 -5.21 -26.49
C MET A 489 5.09 -5.68 -26.92
N VAL A 490 6.06 -5.75 -26.00
CA VAL A 490 7.44 -6.10 -26.33
C VAL A 490 7.56 -7.50 -26.91
N GLY A 491 6.86 -8.48 -26.35
CA GLY A 491 6.93 -9.89 -26.74
C GLY A 491 5.58 -10.56 -27.00
N TRP A 492 4.53 -9.81 -27.32
CA TRP A 492 3.19 -10.34 -27.50
C TRP A 492 3.05 -11.36 -28.64
N ARG A 493 3.99 -11.32 -29.62
CA ARG A 493 4.09 -12.32 -30.71
C ARG A 493 5.05 -13.47 -30.38
N GLY A 494 5.57 -13.54 -29.15
CA GLY A 494 6.39 -14.66 -28.67
C GLY A 494 7.85 -14.64 -29.06
N LYS A 495 8.39 -13.50 -29.55
CA LYS A 495 9.81 -13.36 -29.94
C LYS A 495 10.56 -12.35 -29.06
N GLY A 496 9.85 -11.38 -28.49
CA GLY A 496 10.45 -10.33 -27.68
C GLY A 496 11.03 -10.87 -26.37
N VAL A 497 12.13 -10.25 -25.93
CA VAL A 497 12.91 -10.67 -24.77
C VAL A 497 13.12 -9.52 -23.79
N SER A 498 13.24 -9.87 -22.51
CA SER A 498 13.51 -8.95 -21.42
C SER A 498 14.98 -9.01 -21.00
N GLY A 499 15.66 -7.86 -21.06
CA GLY A 499 17.01 -7.73 -20.52
C GLY A 499 17.01 -7.87 -19.00
N TRP A 500 16.00 -7.28 -18.32
CA TRP A 500 15.86 -7.44 -16.88
C TRP A 500 15.65 -8.90 -16.48
N LEU A 501 14.69 -9.59 -17.11
CA LEU A 501 14.37 -10.97 -16.75
C LEU A 501 15.55 -11.92 -17.00
N THR A 502 16.37 -11.63 -18.01
CA THR A 502 17.58 -12.41 -18.30
C THR A 502 18.56 -12.37 -17.12
N VAL A 503 18.88 -11.17 -16.62
CA VAL A 503 19.80 -11.04 -15.47
C VAL A 503 19.12 -11.43 -14.16
N ALA A 504 17.80 -11.28 -14.03
CA ALA A 504 17.03 -11.76 -12.88
C ALA A 504 17.01 -13.30 -12.82
N THR A 505 16.91 -13.96 -13.95
CA THR A 505 17.06 -15.42 -14.06
C THR A 505 18.45 -15.87 -13.60
N ALA A 506 19.50 -15.17 -14.05
CA ALA A 506 20.86 -15.47 -13.58
C ALA A 506 20.98 -15.35 -12.05
N TYR A 507 20.40 -14.30 -11.46
CA TYR A 507 20.39 -14.11 -10.01
C TYR A 507 19.62 -15.19 -9.28
N ALA A 508 18.40 -15.53 -9.73
CA ALA A 508 17.58 -16.57 -9.13
C ALA A 508 18.27 -17.97 -9.18
N VAL A 509 18.79 -18.34 -10.34
CA VAL A 509 19.50 -19.60 -10.54
C VAL A 509 20.78 -19.65 -9.72
N ARG A 510 21.47 -18.51 -9.53
CA ARG A 510 22.65 -18.42 -8.66
C ARG A 510 22.28 -18.73 -7.20
N LEU A 511 21.25 -18.06 -6.68
CA LEU A 511 20.77 -18.29 -5.32
C LEU A 511 20.38 -19.77 -5.10
N TRP A 512 19.70 -20.36 -6.08
CA TRP A 512 19.34 -21.78 -6.01
C TRP A 512 20.58 -22.69 -6.04
N SER A 513 21.57 -22.40 -6.89
CA SER A 513 22.85 -23.12 -6.90
C SER A 513 23.59 -23.04 -5.57
N GLU A 514 23.60 -21.87 -4.92
CA GLU A 514 24.19 -21.66 -3.58
C GLU A 514 23.45 -22.47 -2.51
N ILE A 515 22.11 -22.50 -2.52
CA ILE A 515 21.30 -23.32 -1.62
C ILE A 515 21.58 -24.81 -1.85
N CYS A 516 21.62 -25.25 -3.12
CA CYS A 516 21.97 -26.65 -3.44
C CYS A 516 23.38 -27.01 -2.91
N THR A 517 24.35 -26.10 -3.04
CA THR A 517 25.71 -26.31 -2.49
C THR A 517 25.69 -26.51 -0.97
N ALA A 518 24.96 -25.62 -0.25
CA ALA A 518 24.82 -25.68 1.19
C ALA A 518 24.13 -26.97 1.67
N GLN A 519 23.27 -27.56 0.85
CA GLN A 519 22.54 -28.80 1.12
C GLN A 519 23.23 -30.06 0.58
N GLY A 520 24.44 -29.95 0.06
CA GLY A 520 25.19 -31.09 -0.48
C GLY A 520 24.64 -31.67 -1.78
N ARG A 521 23.72 -30.97 -2.48
CA ARG A 521 23.15 -31.35 -3.77
C ARG A 521 24.10 -30.97 -4.91
N SER A 522 25.30 -31.58 -4.93
CA SER A 522 26.45 -31.16 -5.72
C SER A 522 26.21 -31.19 -7.23
N ALA A 523 25.41 -32.14 -7.74
CA ALA A 523 25.09 -32.25 -9.18
C ALA A 523 24.24 -31.07 -9.66
N GLN A 524 23.19 -30.74 -8.90
CA GLN A 524 22.31 -29.60 -9.19
C GLN A 524 23.08 -28.27 -9.03
N ALA A 525 23.85 -28.12 -7.94
CA ALA A 525 24.69 -26.96 -7.73
C ALA A 525 25.62 -26.68 -8.90
N GLN A 526 26.30 -27.71 -9.42
CA GLN A 526 27.20 -27.59 -10.56
C GLN A 526 26.44 -27.26 -11.87
N ALA A 527 25.30 -27.91 -12.12
CA ALA A 527 24.52 -27.68 -13.32
C ALA A 527 23.98 -26.24 -13.37
N PHE A 528 23.35 -25.77 -12.27
CA PHE A 528 22.83 -24.42 -12.18
C PHE A 528 23.94 -23.36 -12.16
N GLY A 529 25.05 -23.61 -11.48
CA GLY A 529 26.22 -22.71 -11.51
C GLY A 529 26.81 -22.52 -12.90
N LYS A 530 26.86 -23.57 -13.74
CA LYS A 530 27.25 -23.46 -15.13
C LYS A 530 26.24 -22.63 -15.95
N ALA A 531 24.93 -22.83 -15.70
CA ALA A 531 23.89 -22.07 -16.37
C ALA A 531 24.01 -20.56 -16.07
N VAL A 532 24.33 -20.16 -14.84
CA VAL A 532 24.57 -18.76 -14.48
C VAL A 532 25.69 -18.14 -15.31
N ALA A 533 26.81 -18.84 -15.45
CA ALA A 533 27.93 -18.34 -16.25
C ALA A 533 27.57 -18.13 -17.73
N VAL A 534 26.76 -19.04 -18.31
CA VAL A 534 26.26 -18.93 -19.68
C VAL A 534 25.32 -17.71 -19.81
N ILE A 535 24.34 -17.56 -18.90
CA ILE A 535 23.38 -16.45 -18.96
C ILE A 535 24.11 -15.11 -18.83
N ASN A 536 25.08 -15.00 -17.92
CA ASN A 536 25.85 -13.76 -17.75
C ASN A 536 26.69 -13.43 -19.01
N ALA A 537 27.27 -14.44 -19.65
CA ALA A 537 28.00 -14.23 -20.92
C ALA A 537 27.08 -13.77 -22.05
N ASP A 538 25.89 -14.39 -22.17
CA ASP A 538 24.85 -14.03 -23.14
C ASP A 538 24.34 -12.60 -22.92
N ALA A 539 24.03 -12.25 -21.67
CA ALA A 539 23.59 -10.90 -21.28
C ALA A 539 24.65 -9.84 -21.62
N ASN A 540 25.90 -10.10 -21.32
CA ASN A 540 27.00 -9.20 -21.67
C ASN A 540 27.17 -9.02 -23.19
N ARG A 541 27.02 -10.08 -23.96
CA ARG A 541 27.13 -10.04 -25.41
C ARG A 541 25.99 -9.29 -26.09
N GLU A 542 24.74 -9.52 -25.62
CA GLU A 542 23.52 -9.08 -26.30
C GLU A 542 22.92 -7.78 -25.73
N LEU A 543 23.12 -7.50 -24.45
CA LEU A 543 22.39 -6.43 -23.75
C LEU A 543 23.29 -5.26 -23.31
N TRP A 544 24.60 -5.46 -23.16
CA TRP A 544 25.53 -4.36 -22.84
C TRP A 544 25.67 -3.38 -24.00
N ASP A 545 25.35 -2.09 -23.75
CA ASP A 545 25.42 -1.07 -24.81
C ASP A 545 26.70 -0.21 -24.76
N GLY A 546 27.62 -0.52 -23.85
CA GLY A 546 28.83 0.22 -23.57
C GLY A 546 28.83 0.96 -22.24
N ASN A 547 27.66 1.29 -21.68
CA ASN A 547 27.53 2.01 -20.42
C ASN A 547 26.55 1.35 -19.44
N TRP A 548 25.51 0.65 -19.94
CA TRP A 548 24.50 -0.03 -19.13
C TRP A 548 23.86 -1.19 -19.90
N TYR A 549 23.00 -1.97 -19.23
CA TYR A 549 22.26 -3.07 -19.86
C TYR A 549 20.94 -2.59 -20.44
N ALA A 550 20.67 -2.94 -21.70
CA ALA A 550 19.43 -2.67 -22.38
C ALA A 550 18.21 -3.25 -21.66
N ARG A 551 17.03 -2.63 -21.83
CA ARG A 551 15.80 -3.12 -21.23
C ARG A 551 15.29 -4.39 -21.88
N GLY A 552 15.44 -4.50 -23.18
CA GLY A 552 15.02 -5.67 -23.93
C GLY A 552 15.16 -5.50 -25.45
N ILE A 553 14.61 -6.49 -26.15
CA ILE A 553 14.53 -6.50 -27.61
C ILE A 553 13.10 -6.88 -27.99
N THR A 554 12.45 -6.06 -28.82
CA THR A 554 11.06 -6.27 -29.21
C THR A 554 10.87 -7.46 -30.15
N ASP A 555 9.62 -7.85 -30.40
CA ASP A 555 9.26 -8.87 -31.40
C ASP A 555 9.82 -8.59 -32.81
N ASP A 556 10.06 -7.32 -33.14
CA ASP A 556 10.63 -6.88 -34.42
C ASP A 556 12.17 -6.79 -34.39
N GLY A 557 12.80 -7.23 -33.32
CA GLY A 557 14.26 -7.22 -33.15
C GLY A 557 14.85 -5.84 -32.81
N VAL A 558 14.02 -4.88 -32.38
CA VAL A 558 14.46 -3.55 -31.97
C VAL A 558 14.94 -3.60 -30.54
N ARG A 559 16.24 -3.34 -30.30
CA ARG A 559 16.80 -3.18 -28.96
C ARG A 559 16.40 -1.81 -28.40
N PHE A 560 15.98 -1.77 -27.15
CA PHE A 560 15.54 -0.55 -26.48
C PHE A 560 16.04 -0.48 -25.04
N GLY A 561 15.97 0.72 -24.45
CA GLY A 561 16.61 1.00 -23.17
C GLY A 561 18.13 1.17 -23.34
N ILE A 562 18.56 1.78 -24.44
CA ILE A 562 19.94 2.00 -24.84
C ILE A 562 20.26 3.48 -25.02
N ALA A 563 21.53 3.83 -25.10
CA ALA A 563 22.02 5.21 -25.18
C ALA A 563 21.45 6.00 -26.36
N ASP A 564 21.13 5.34 -27.46
CA ASP A 564 20.61 5.96 -28.69
C ASP A 564 19.09 6.28 -28.59
N ASP A 565 18.36 5.75 -27.59
CA ASP A 565 16.94 6.04 -27.42
C ASP A 565 16.75 7.50 -26.96
N VAL A 566 15.77 8.18 -27.54
CA VAL A 566 15.40 9.55 -27.15
C VAL A 566 14.65 9.56 -25.82
N GLU A 567 13.69 8.63 -25.64
CA GLU A 567 12.93 8.40 -24.43
C GLU A 567 13.11 6.95 -23.96
N GLY A 568 13.03 6.68 -22.67
CA GLY A 568 13.27 5.35 -22.12
C GLY A 568 14.69 4.85 -22.38
N ARG A 569 15.68 5.74 -22.34
CA ARG A 569 17.08 5.46 -22.67
C ARG A 569 17.72 4.48 -21.71
N ILE A 570 17.44 4.62 -20.43
CA ILE A 570 17.95 3.77 -19.36
C ILE A 570 16.83 3.35 -18.42
N TYR A 571 16.84 2.09 -18.00
CA TYR A 571 15.92 1.53 -17.00
C TYR A 571 16.69 1.01 -15.79
N LEU A 572 16.17 1.24 -14.60
CA LEU A 572 16.83 0.90 -13.33
C LEU A 572 16.93 -0.62 -13.10
N ASN A 573 15.87 -1.36 -13.40
CA ASN A 573 15.76 -2.78 -13.03
C ASN A 573 16.84 -3.68 -13.66
N PRO A 574 17.18 -3.57 -14.96
CA PRO A 574 18.29 -4.36 -15.52
C PRO A 574 19.60 -4.12 -14.80
N GLN A 575 19.86 -2.87 -14.39
CA GLN A 575 21.10 -2.49 -13.72
C GLN A 575 21.19 -3.12 -12.34
N SER A 576 20.11 -3.03 -11.55
CA SER A 576 20.02 -3.58 -10.19
C SER A 576 20.27 -5.09 -10.20
N PHE A 577 19.62 -5.81 -11.11
CA PHE A 577 19.74 -7.28 -11.16
C PHE A 577 21.03 -7.75 -11.82
N ALA A 578 21.63 -6.98 -12.73
CA ALA A 578 22.98 -7.27 -13.25
C ALA A 578 24.04 -7.20 -12.13
N LEU A 579 23.90 -6.25 -11.21
CA LEU A 579 24.75 -6.17 -10.00
C LEU A 579 24.51 -7.38 -9.09
N LEU A 580 23.26 -7.74 -8.82
CA LEU A 580 22.88 -8.89 -7.99
C LEU A 580 23.34 -10.22 -8.58
N ALA A 581 23.26 -10.40 -9.89
CA ALA A 581 23.66 -11.62 -10.57
C ALA A 581 25.21 -11.75 -10.75
N GLY A 582 25.94 -10.67 -10.52
CA GLY A 582 27.37 -10.63 -10.83
C GLY A 582 27.64 -10.65 -12.35
N THR A 583 26.71 -10.16 -13.15
CA THR A 583 26.83 -10.09 -14.63
C THR A 583 27.87 -9.06 -15.04
N ALA A 584 27.87 -7.90 -14.37
CA ALA A 584 28.78 -6.79 -14.64
C ALA A 584 30.18 -7.07 -14.03
N ASP A 585 31.23 -6.99 -14.86
CA ASP A 585 32.59 -6.97 -14.33
C ASP A 585 32.93 -5.63 -13.64
N ALA A 586 34.14 -5.46 -13.14
CA ALA A 586 34.52 -4.28 -12.36
C ALA A 586 34.39 -2.98 -13.17
N GLN A 587 34.73 -2.99 -14.46
CA GLN A 587 34.65 -1.82 -15.35
C GLN A 587 33.19 -1.50 -15.71
N GLN A 588 32.43 -2.53 -16.05
CA GLN A 588 30.99 -2.41 -16.36
C GLN A 588 30.22 -1.92 -15.13
N ARG A 589 30.54 -2.45 -13.94
CA ARG A 589 29.93 -1.99 -12.68
C ARG A 589 30.18 -0.51 -12.42
N ALA A 590 31.43 -0.03 -12.62
CA ALA A 590 31.74 1.38 -12.44
C ALA A 590 30.96 2.28 -13.42
N ALA A 591 30.91 1.89 -14.71
CA ALA A 591 30.16 2.61 -15.73
C ALA A 591 28.65 2.63 -15.43
N LEU A 592 28.08 1.50 -15.04
CA LEU A 592 26.68 1.33 -14.71
C LEU A 592 26.27 2.20 -13.51
N LEU A 593 27.07 2.18 -12.43
CA LEU A 593 26.80 3.00 -11.23
C LEU A 593 26.82 4.49 -11.55
N GLU A 594 27.72 4.92 -12.40
CA GLU A 594 27.80 6.32 -12.82
C GLU A 594 26.61 6.68 -13.74
N ALA A 595 26.24 5.82 -14.69
CA ALA A 595 25.09 6.04 -15.55
C ALA A 595 23.78 6.15 -14.75
N VAL A 596 23.57 5.30 -13.75
CA VAL A 596 22.41 5.38 -12.86
C VAL A 596 22.42 6.70 -12.08
N ARG A 597 23.58 7.11 -11.55
CA ARG A 597 23.72 8.38 -10.83
C ARG A 597 23.39 9.58 -11.73
N GLU A 598 23.88 9.61 -12.94
CA GLU A 598 23.72 10.74 -13.87
C GLU A 598 22.32 10.80 -14.49
N GLN A 599 21.76 9.65 -14.86
CA GLN A 599 20.54 9.58 -15.67
C GLN A 599 19.28 9.38 -14.85
N LEU A 600 19.35 8.66 -13.72
CA LEU A 600 18.16 8.24 -12.95
C LEU A 600 18.05 8.90 -11.59
N HIS A 601 19.12 9.44 -11.00
CA HIS A 601 19.05 10.01 -9.65
C HIS A 601 18.26 11.31 -9.63
N THR A 602 17.41 11.45 -8.59
CA THR A 602 16.64 12.67 -8.30
C THR A 602 16.67 12.92 -6.78
N PRO A 603 16.27 14.11 -6.30
CA PRO A 603 16.17 14.37 -4.86
C PRO A 603 15.21 13.40 -4.12
N TYR A 604 14.34 12.69 -4.83
CA TYR A 604 13.33 11.79 -4.26
C TYR A 604 13.70 10.30 -4.39
N GLY A 605 14.85 10.01 -4.96
CA GLY A 605 15.37 8.68 -5.27
C GLY A 605 15.56 8.45 -6.77
N PRO A 606 16.02 7.26 -7.17
CA PRO A 606 16.23 6.93 -8.58
C PRO A 606 14.88 6.69 -9.27
N VAL A 607 14.69 7.31 -10.44
CA VAL A 607 13.51 7.02 -11.28
C VAL A 607 13.67 5.66 -11.96
N MET A 608 12.54 5.02 -12.25
CA MET A 608 12.53 3.69 -12.85
C MET A 608 13.08 3.66 -14.28
N LEU A 609 12.90 4.75 -15.02
CA LEU A 609 13.46 4.96 -16.36
C LEU A 609 13.61 6.46 -16.65
N ALA A 610 14.48 6.82 -17.57
CA ALA A 610 14.67 8.19 -18.05
C ALA A 610 15.18 8.25 -19.50
N PRO A 611 14.81 9.31 -20.27
CA PRO A 611 13.69 10.21 -20.00
C PRO A 611 12.34 9.48 -20.04
N ALA A 612 11.33 9.97 -19.34
CA ALA A 612 9.99 9.37 -19.37
C ALA A 612 9.35 9.54 -20.75
N TYR A 613 8.58 8.55 -21.17
CA TYR A 613 7.86 8.60 -22.44
C TYR A 613 6.77 9.66 -22.43
N THR A 614 6.72 10.50 -23.45
CA THR A 614 5.70 11.52 -23.67
C THR A 614 4.67 11.09 -24.73
N HIS A 615 4.96 10.05 -25.49
CA HIS A 615 4.11 9.49 -26.54
C HIS A 615 4.01 7.98 -26.43
N MET A 616 2.91 7.43 -26.97
CA MET A 616 2.75 5.99 -27.08
C MET A 616 3.81 5.41 -28.00
N ARG A 617 4.44 4.35 -27.53
CA ARG A 617 5.35 3.52 -28.28
C ARG A 617 4.74 2.11 -28.41
N ASP A 618 4.25 1.80 -29.62
CA ASP A 618 3.43 0.60 -29.89
C ASP A 618 4.17 -0.71 -29.63
N ASP A 619 5.49 -0.72 -29.79
CA ASP A 619 6.33 -1.88 -29.55
C ASP A 619 6.75 -2.08 -28.08
N VAL A 620 6.40 -1.13 -27.19
CA VAL A 620 6.62 -1.23 -25.76
C VAL A 620 5.31 -1.48 -25.01
N GLY A 621 4.27 -0.69 -25.29
CA GLY A 621 2.92 -0.90 -24.78
C GLY A 621 2.43 0.13 -23.76
N ARG A 622 1.49 -0.29 -22.91
CA ARG A 622 0.72 0.57 -21.98
C ARG A 622 1.59 1.41 -21.03
N LEU A 623 2.80 1.02 -20.73
CA LEU A 623 3.75 1.82 -19.95
C LEU A 623 3.84 3.24 -20.52
N THR A 624 3.95 3.35 -21.84
CA THR A 624 4.17 4.61 -22.56
C THR A 624 2.90 5.48 -22.68
N GLN A 625 1.73 4.93 -22.30
CA GLN A 625 0.46 5.68 -22.20
C GLN A 625 0.30 6.42 -20.87
N LYS A 626 1.06 6.02 -19.83
CA LYS A 626 1.00 6.68 -18.53
C LYS A 626 1.64 8.06 -18.60
N TRP A 627 1.13 8.99 -17.80
CA TRP A 627 1.70 10.33 -17.72
C TRP A 627 3.19 10.27 -17.32
N PRO A 628 4.08 11.06 -17.95
CA PRO A 628 5.49 11.10 -17.60
C PRO A 628 5.70 11.37 -16.10
N GLY A 629 6.47 10.49 -15.46
CA GLY A 629 6.73 10.54 -14.03
C GLY A 629 5.65 9.85 -13.17
N ALA A 630 4.65 9.20 -13.76
CA ALA A 630 3.66 8.42 -13.02
C ALA A 630 3.90 6.91 -13.18
N ALA A 631 3.79 6.18 -12.07
CA ALA A 631 3.95 4.73 -12.01
C ALA A 631 5.21 4.26 -12.78
N GLU A 632 5.12 3.28 -13.66
CA GLU A 632 6.28 2.70 -14.36
C GLU A 632 6.87 3.66 -15.42
N ASN A 633 6.15 4.71 -15.83
CA ASN A 633 6.68 5.67 -16.79
C ASN A 633 7.51 6.78 -16.12
N GLY A 634 8.66 6.40 -15.58
CA GLY A 634 9.65 7.35 -15.06
C GLY A 634 9.33 7.91 -13.67
N ALA A 635 8.49 7.25 -12.86
CA ALA A 635 8.37 7.55 -11.44
C ALA A 635 9.62 7.11 -10.66
N VAL A 636 9.81 7.66 -9.48
CA VAL A 636 10.58 7.00 -8.42
C VAL A 636 9.71 5.86 -7.90
N TYR A 637 9.77 4.72 -8.59
CA TYR A 637 8.99 3.54 -8.24
C TYR A 637 9.71 2.83 -7.09
N ASN A 638 9.19 2.97 -5.88
CA ASN A 638 9.92 2.62 -4.66
C ASN A 638 10.31 1.14 -4.59
N HIS A 639 9.55 0.25 -5.23
CA HIS A 639 9.91 -1.16 -5.35
C HIS A 639 11.17 -1.36 -6.19
N ALA A 640 11.26 -0.70 -7.37
CA ALA A 640 12.46 -0.73 -8.21
C ALA A 640 13.66 -0.06 -7.50
N ALA A 641 13.41 1.05 -6.79
CA ALA A 641 14.43 1.72 -5.97
C ALA A 641 14.94 0.79 -4.85
N ALA A 642 14.08 -0.03 -4.24
CA ALA A 642 14.46 -0.99 -3.21
C ALA A 642 15.34 -2.14 -3.78
N PHE A 643 15.10 -2.60 -5.01
CA PHE A 643 15.99 -3.54 -5.67
C PHE A 643 17.40 -2.96 -5.87
N TYR A 644 17.46 -1.70 -6.32
CA TYR A 644 18.74 -1.01 -6.49
C TYR A 644 19.44 -0.80 -5.15
N LEU A 645 18.70 -0.37 -4.12
CA LEU A 645 19.19 -0.23 -2.76
C LEU A 645 19.80 -1.55 -2.25
N TYR A 646 19.10 -2.67 -2.42
CA TYR A 646 19.59 -3.98 -2.01
C TYR A 646 20.87 -4.36 -2.78
N SER A 647 20.90 -4.10 -4.10
CA SER A 647 22.07 -4.38 -4.93
C SER A 647 23.30 -3.58 -4.51
N LEU A 648 23.13 -2.34 -4.08
CA LEU A 648 24.21 -1.49 -3.58
C LEU A 648 24.83 -2.07 -2.30
N TYR A 649 24.00 -2.52 -1.36
CA TYR A 649 24.52 -3.22 -0.15
C TYR A 649 25.25 -4.52 -0.52
N GLN A 650 24.76 -5.28 -1.49
CA GLN A 650 25.41 -6.54 -1.91
C GLN A 650 26.79 -6.31 -2.53
N ILE A 651 27.08 -5.15 -3.08
CA ILE A 651 28.38 -4.80 -3.67
C ILE A 651 29.23 -3.88 -2.79
N GLY A 652 28.77 -3.54 -1.55
CA GLY A 652 29.52 -2.75 -0.57
C GLY A 652 29.49 -1.24 -0.78
N GLU A 653 28.53 -0.70 -1.53
CA GLU A 653 28.33 0.73 -1.79
C GLU A 653 27.47 1.41 -0.70
N ALA A 654 27.95 1.36 0.55
CA ALA A 654 27.17 1.77 1.74
C ALA A 654 26.65 3.23 1.69
N ASP A 655 27.47 4.19 1.29
CA ASP A 655 27.07 5.60 1.24
C ASP A 655 26.01 5.85 0.16
N ARG A 656 26.17 5.26 -1.02
CA ARG A 656 25.16 5.34 -2.10
C ARG A 656 23.86 4.65 -1.68
N ALA A 657 23.96 3.51 -0.99
CA ALA A 657 22.80 2.81 -0.45
C ALA A 657 22.05 3.67 0.57
N TRP A 658 22.76 4.35 1.46
CA TRP A 658 22.16 5.27 2.42
C TRP A 658 21.42 6.42 1.74
N GLU A 659 22.00 7.05 0.71
CA GLU A 659 21.35 8.11 -0.06
C GLU A 659 20.00 7.65 -0.61
N ILE A 660 19.93 6.44 -1.17
CA ILE A 660 18.67 5.86 -1.68
C ILE A 660 17.69 5.58 -0.56
N LEU A 661 18.12 4.91 0.52
CA LEU A 661 17.26 4.61 1.66
C LEU A 661 16.64 5.87 2.26
N ARG A 662 17.47 6.91 2.46
CA ARG A 662 16.99 8.18 3.03
C ARG A 662 16.03 8.91 2.09
N ALA A 663 16.24 8.81 0.78
CA ALA A 663 15.36 9.41 -0.22
C ALA A 663 13.97 8.77 -0.28
N LEU A 664 13.77 7.57 0.23
CA LEU A 664 12.44 6.95 0.33
C LEU A 664 11.56 7.59 1.41
N LEU A 665 12.14 8.29 2.40
CA LEU A 665 11.43 8.89 3.52
C LEU A 665 11.24 10.40 3.29
N PRO A 666 10.07 10.97 3.69
CA PRO A 666 9.86 12.40 3.73
C PRO A 666 10.83 13.11 4.71
N GLY A 667 11.19 14.33 4.39
CA GLY A 667 12.10 15.15 5.17
C GLY A 667 13.56 15.04 4.67
N PRO A 668 14.53 15.69 5.34
CA PRO A 668 14.38 16.36 6.63
C PRO A 668 13.82 17.80 6.56
N THR A 669 13.57 18.35 5.37
CA THR A 669 13.11 19.73 5.26
C THR A 669 11.59 19.85 5.14
N ARG A 670 11.06 21.02 5.51
CA ARG A 670 9.64 21.35 5.35
C ARG A 670 9.22 21.30 3.88
N GLU A 671 10.06 21.80 2.98
CA GLU A 671 9.83 21.86 1.55
C GLU A 671 9.69 20.46 0.94
N ASP A 672 10.56 19.52 1.32
CA ASP A 672 10.49 18.13 0.88
C ASP A 672 9.19 17.46 1.34
N VAL A 673 8.83 17.64 2.62
CA VAL A 673 7.59 17.08 3.19
C VAL A 673 6.34 17.62 2.49
N LEU A 674 6.29 18.95 2.26
CA LEU A 674 5.19 19.59 1.53
C LEU A 674 5.11 19.11 0.08
N GLN A 675 6.25 18.92 -0.59
CA GLN A 675 6.28 18.43 -1.98
C GLN A 675 5.78 16.98 -2.07
N ARG A 676 6.18 16.12 -1.14
CA ARG A 676 5.71 14.73 -1.10
C ARG A 676 4.24 14.61 -0.67
N GLY A 677 3.78 15.48 0.21
CA GLY A 677 2.38 15.57 0.64
C GLY A 677 1.87 14.38 1.42
N HIS A 678 2.74 13.63 2.13
CA HIS A 678 2.32 12.53 3.00
C HIS A 678 3.13 12.47 4.30
N LEU A 679 2.55 11.86 5.32
CA LEU A 679 3.21 11.60 6.60
C LEU A 679 4.14 10.37 6.50
N PRO A 680 5.23 10.31 7.26
CA PRO A 680 6.16 9.18 7.26
C PRO A 680 5.62 7.97 8.04
N VAL A 681 4.36 7.62 7.84
CA VAL A 681 3.65 6.50 8.50
C VAL A 681 3.52 5.27 7.60
N SER A 682 4.03 5.36 6.38
CA SER A 682 4.09 4.26 5.39
C SER A 682 5.06 4.62 4.28
N LEU A 683 5.53 3.61 3.54
CA LEU A 683 6.18 3.79 2.26
C LEU A 683 5.12 3.70 1.15
N PRO A 684 4.98 4.71 0.29
CA PRO A 684 4.07 4.66 -0.84
C PRO A 684 4.64 3.79 -1.97
N ASN A 685 3.79 3.40 -2.92
CA ASN A 685 4.22 2.64 -4.08
C ASN A 685 5.23 3.42 -4.94
N TYR A 686 4.98 4.71 -5.16
CA TYR A 686 5.90 5.57 -5.89
C TYR A 686 5.77 7.04 -5.48
N TYR A 687 6.82 7.80 -5.77
CA TYR A 687 6.77 9.25 -5.89
C TYR A 687 6.79 9.63 -7.37
N ARG A 688 6.07 10.67 -7.77
CA ARG A 688 6.15 11.18 -9.13
C ARG A 688 7.60 11.51 -9.46
N GLY A 689 8.05 11.03 -10.62
CA GLY A 689 9.41 11.24 -11.12
C GLY A 689 9.44 12.26 -12.26
N ALA A 690 10.19 11.93 -13.32
CA ALA A 690 10.41 12.81 -14.45
C ALA A 690 10.90 14.20 -14.03
N TRP A 691 11.82 14.26 -13.07
CA TRP A 691 12.34 15.47 -12.43
C TRP A 691 12.75 16.56 -13.42
N HIS A 692 13.47 16.19 -14.48
CA HIS A 692 13.95 17.14 -15.48
C HIS A 692 12.87 17.60 -16.45
N GLN A 693 11.82 16.79 -16.66
CA GLN A 693 10.74 17.09 -17.60
C GLN A 693 9.57 17.84 -16.91
N TYR A 694 9.23 17.45 -15.68
CA TYR A 694 8.07 17.97 -14.94
C TYR A 694 8.40 18.23 -13.47
N PRO A 695 9.35 19.14 -13.16
CA PRO A 695 9.85 19.36 -11.78
C PRO A 695 8.77 19.78 -10.80
N ARG A 696 7.73 20.49 -11.24
CA ARG A 696 6.65 20.96 -10.37
C ARG A 696 5.90 19.83 -9.67
N THR A 697 5.75 18.67 -10.31
CA THR A 697 5.01 17.53 -9.77
C THR A 697 5.90 16.40 -9.29
N ALA A 698 7.19 16.45 -9.59
CA ALA A 698 8.16 15.47 -9.10
C ALA A 698 8.18 15.43 -7.56
N GLY A 699 8.31 14.26 -6.99
CA GLY A 699 8.30 14.03 -5.55
C GLY A 699 6.91 13.81 -4.93
N ARG A 700 5.79 14.15 -5.59
CA ARG A 700 4.46 13.92 -5.05
C ARG A 700 4.19 12.44 -4.84
N SER A 701 3.73 12.08 -3.63
CA SER A 701 3.38 10.71 -3.27
C SER A 701 2.15 10.21 -4.02
N SER A 702 2.17 8.93 -4.42
CA SER A 702 0.99 8.21 -4.92
C SER A 702 -0.05 7.93 -3.82
N GLN A 703 0.31 8.06 -2.54
CA GLN A 703 -0.52 7.68 -1.38
C GLN A 703 -0.94 6.20 -1.36
N LEU A 704 -0.42 5.38 -2.26
CA LEU A 704 -0.77 3.95 -2.32
C LEU A 704 -0.04 3.18 -1.22
N PHE A 705 -0.80 2.57 -0.33
CA PHE A 705 -0.30 1.77 0.79
C PHE A 705 0.17 0.37 0.33
N ASN A 706 -0.50 -0.21 -0.66
CA ASN A 706 -0.13 -1.49 -1.25
C ASN A 706 1.13 -1.34 -2.11
N THR A 707 2.23 -1.98 -1.73
CA THR A 707 3.50 -1.90 -2.46
C THR A 707 4.40 -3.10 -2.15
N GLY A 708 5.15 -3.60 -3.16
CA GLY A 708 6.20 -4.61 -2.96
C GLY A 708 7.47 -4.07 -2.30
N THR A 709 7.53 -2.77 -2.03
CA THR A 709 8.71 -2.06 -1.50
C THR A 709 9.08 -2.53 -0.10
N VAL A 710 8.09 -2.71 0.77
CA VAL A 710 8.32 -2.75 2.24
C VAL A 710 9.12 -3.97 2.70
N ALA A 711 8.86 -5.14 2.13
CA ALA A 711 9.63 -6.35 2.42
C ALA A 711 11.11 -6.19 2.04
N TRP A 712 11.37 -5.59 0.88
CA TRP A 712 12.72 -5.31 0.41
C TRP A 712 13.44 -4.26 1.25
N VAL A 713 12.77 -3.17 1.62
CA VAL A 713 13.37 -2.14 2.47
C VAL A 713 13.68 -2.70 3.86
N TYR A 714 12.79 -3.52 4.41
CA TYR A 714 13.06 -4.17 5.70
C TYR A 714 14.28 -5.10 5.63
N ARG A 715 14.37 -5.88 4.55
CA ARG A 715 15.55 -6.70 4.24
C ARG A 715 16.82 -5.86 4.07
N CYS A 716 16.75 -4.72 3.37
CA CYS A 716 17.88 -3.80 3.22
C CYS A 716 18.37 -3.24 4.57
N VAL A 717 17.46 -2.93 5.47
CA VAL A 717 17.81 -2.45 6.81
C VAL A 717 18.51 -3.56 7.60
N LEU A 718 17.96 -4.78 7.62
CA LEU A 718 18.51 -5.90 8.37
C LEU A 718 19.82 -6.40 7.77
N GLU A 719 19.77 -6.90 6.54
CA GLU A 719 20.89 -7.57 5.88
C GLU A 719 21.92 -6.58 5.30
N GLY A 720 21.47 -5.39 4.90
CA GLY A 720 22.33 -4.35 4.32
C GLY A 720 22.91 -3.42 5.38
N LEU A 721 22.08 -2.47 5.86
CA LEU A 721 22.56 -1.40 6.75
C LEU A 721 23.19 -1.95 8.04
N PHE A 722 22.51 -2.86 8.73
CA PHE A 722 23.02 -3.48 9.97
C PHE A 722 23.79 -4.78 9.73
N GLY A 723 23.72 -5.34 8.51
CA GLY A 723 24.49 -6.52 8.13
C GLY A 723 24.18 -7.78 8.94
N LEU A 724 22.94 -7.93 9.38
CA LEU A 724 22.47 -9.08 10.17
C LEU A 724 22.02 -10.20 9.22
N VAL A 725 22.85 -11.21 9.04
CA VAL A 725 22.58 -12.33 8.13
C VAL A 725 22.81 -13.66 8.82
N GLY A 726 21.79 -14.50 8.84
CA GLY A 726 21.93 -15.87 9.33
C GLY A 726 22.75 -16.74 8.38
N GLN A 727 23.61 -17.57 8.93
CA GLN A 727 24.45 -18.52 8.20
C GLN A 727 24.43 -19.87 8.94
N GLY A 728 23.48 -20.73 8.59
CA GLY A 728 23.25 -21.98 9.31
C GLY A 728 22.82 -21.76 10.76
N ASP A 729 23.65 -22.13 11.72
CA ASP A 729 23.44 -21.95 13.15
C ASP A 729 24.11 -20.69 13.72
N THR A 730 24.67 -19.85 12.88
CA THR A 730 25.40 -18.64 13.26
C THR A 730 24.76 -17.38 12.71
N LEU A 731 25.00 -16.25 13.37
CA LEU A 731 24.61 -14.91 12.90
C LEU A 731 25.87 -14.13 12.49
N ALA A 732 25.99 -13.81 11.23
CA ALA A 732 27.01 -12.87 10.77
C ALA A 732 26.51 -11.42 11.00
N ILE A 733 27.39 -10.56 11.54
CA ILE A 733 27.14 -9.15 11.76
C ILE A 733 28.20 -8.36 11.01
N ARG A 734 27.79 -7.68 9.91
CA ARG A 734 28.68 -6.91 9.03
C ARG A 734 28.01 -5.60 8.64
N PRO A 735 27.92 -4.62 9.57
CA PRO A 735 27.23 -3.35 9.29
C PRO A 735 27.86 -2.61 8.11
N GLN A 736 27.00 -1.99 7.30
CA GLN A 736 27.39 -1.10 6.22
C GLN A 736 26.78 0.28 6.47
N LEU A 737 27.26 0.92 7.54
CA LEU A 737 26.78 2.23 7.97
C LEU A 737 27.32 3.32 7.04
N PRO A 738 26.58 4.42 6.85
CA PRO A 738 27.06 5.55 6.06
C PRO A 738 28.28 6.19 6.74
N SER A 739 29.26 6.58 5.93
CA SER A 739 30.57 7.04 6.41
C SER A 739 30.52 8.29 7.30
N HIS A 740 29.43 9.07 7.24
CA HIS A 740 29.25 10.28 8.06
C HIS A 740 28.60 10.01 9.42
N TRP A 741 28.16 8.77 9.67
CA TRP A 741 27.69 8.41 11.02
C TRP A 741 28.85 8.25 11.98
N PRO A 742 28.70 8.65 13.26
CA PRO A 742 29.77 8.60 14.26
C PRO A 742 30.23 7.17 14.57
#